data_62a1db33d00055a0eaaf1b4e5f80c2b2
#
_entry.id   62a1db33d00055a0eaaf1b4e5f80c2b2
#
_cell.length_a   1.000
_cell.length_b   1.000
_cell.length_c   1.000
_cell.angle_alpha   90.00
_cell.angle_beta   90.00
_cell.angle_gamma   90.00
#
_symmetry.space_group_name_H-M   'P 1'
#
loop_
_entity.id
_entity.type
_entity.pdbx_description
1 polymer ?
#
loop_
_entity_poly.entity_id
_entity_poly.type
_entity_poly.pdbx_seq_one_letter_code
_entity_poly.pdbx_strand_id
1 'polypeptide(L)'
;TFENKQSDTPSPQIQATFATDSGEVWVGTQQGLYRLHQEKLQLIAYEESLLSKVSILHLNVSSVAKNKIFAFASDRALFIFNETTKKLLGFELPNRARIHALHVDNKQQLWVGSEQGLFHLPLVDIANSGLEHSLQLVDVGSYKQPRISSILSTASGSLVVGTADKGLFVKNDDAPFRPFALGNSTLPWLFTMSEIKPDLLLLGTFGQGLIEVNIKTHEIRQFSHNPLQPSSLADDNIWSTFTDSKGRVWIGAGHTLNIFDANNQSIINIFGGANIDKSLSNRKVHSVQSHDGELLVGTGNAGIEILSPINGKTGQRWETSENPVETLHVAKNGDVYASSNFATVKIDSATKQNFPLAVGIRNPSIFTTAFLSTETGLWLGGTDGLWVQHKGTEKQIEFANSITERRIASLAIDESRLWIGTWQGLVKGDIHMGQTINLATTQITHPILKQQYISSLFVDEKGYLWVGTGSAGVFVKPQQADWIQIESANGLPGNNIAAIAGEKADHIWVSTTRGIAAINRYTFDVTSAANAPSMANAPYAHSAATTTGENDIVFGGVNGLTIIDSANFTFSRPTVPIVLTDITLVNQDDSIESLGLTATDLTVPPLAKRLTFEFAALDYLTPEHTHYRYRVLGLDGNWVQANAEQRLAVITMPQPGDYTLQIEYSYDGISWEKNALHRQLLVMPAWYQTLLAKFVAIVFLCVAVYLGHLLGVRHHRQRQAFLKKLVNARTAELLAANKQLNEQATALKEASLTDPLTGLHNRRYLAQHIERDIALVQRYYENCAQTYSIPKNQHDILFFLIDLDHFKNINDTYGHQAGDKVLVETQNRLKHIFRETDYLIRWGGEEFLVVVHNTPREDASVMVQRVVDIVGSRAFQLSEGTQRHVTCSIGYAAYPLSQQHYDVFDWQTTIGFADTALYGAKNNRRNTWMGLTSIPSSTDRKALEKVAKAPSSIFTYAQVQQPATLQK
;
A
#
# COMPACT_ATOMS: atom_id res chain seq x y z
N THR A 1 14.68 17.53 -5.91
CA THR A 1 15.10 18.95 -5.79
C THR A 1 16.60 18.99 -5.64
N PHE A 2 17.29 19.42 -6.71
CA PHE A 2 18.74 19.66 -6.64
C PHE A 2 18.96 21.01 -5.98
N GLU A 3 19.06 21.04 -4.66
CA GLU A 3 19.53 22.21 -3.93
C GLU A 3 21.06 22.26 -4.02
N ASN A 4 21.56 23.35 -4.54
CA ASN A 4 23.00 23.62 -4.50
C ASN A 4 23.39 24.05 -3.07
N LYS A 5 23.62 23.09 -2.17
CA LYS A 5 23.95 23.32 -0.76
C LYS A 5 25.33 23.96 -0.50
N GLN A 6 26.05 24.38 -1.54
CA GLN A 6 27.44 24.87 -1.40
C GLN A 6 27.73 26.26 -2.02
N SER A 7 26.74 26.99 -2.49
CA SER A 7 26.99 28.36 -2.95
C SER A 7 25.97 29.33 -2.35
N ASP A 8 26.44 30.45 -1.85
CA ASP A 8 25.65 31.64 -1.42
C ASP A 8 24.94 32.33 -2.61
N THR A 9 24.95 31.70 -3.80
CA THR A 9 24.25 32.21 -4.98
C THR A 9 22.90 31.48 -5.13
N PRO A 10 21.81 32.22 -5.41
CA PRO A 10 20.52 31.61 -5.66
C PRO A 10 20.61 30.59 -6.81
N SER A 11 19.96 29.40 -6.64
CA SER A 11 19.95 28.35 -7.67
C SER A 11 19.42 28.92 -8.98
N PRO A 12 20.10 28.70 -10.13
CA PRO A 12 19.65 29.23 -11.40
C PRO A 12 18.31 28.62 -11.79
N GLN A 13 17.36 29.45 -12.23
CA GLN A 13 16.05 29.00 -12.68
C GLN A 13 16.18 28.11 -13.94
N ILE A 14 15.75 26.86 -13.86
CA ILE A 14 15.79 25.92 -14.97
C ILE A 14 14.72 26.27 -16.00
N GLN A 15 15.10 26.35 -17.27
CA GLN A 15 14.23 26.68 -18.39
C GLN A 15 14.07 25.52 -19.38
N ALA A 16 15.14 24.73 -19.58
CA ALA A 16 15.12 23.58 -20.47
C ALA A 16 15.98 22.43 -19.93
N THR A 17 15.59 21.21 -20.22
CA THR A 17 16.38 20.01 -19.91
C THR A 17 16.42 19.09 -21.11
N PHE A 18 17.54 18.41 -21.28
CA PHE A 18 17.72 17.39 -22.31
C PHE A 18 18.56 16.21 -21.77
N ALA A 19 18.08 15.00 -21.95
CA ALA A 19 18.80 13.78 -21.63
C ALA A 19 19.26 13.09 -22.92
N THR A 20 20.55 12.73 -23.01
CA THR A 20 21.07 11.96 -24.13
C THR A 20 20.79 10.47 -23.94
N ASP A 21 20.86 9.68 -25.01
CA ASP A 21 20.72 8.22 -24.96
C ASP A 21 21.81 7.56 -24.09
N SER A 22 22.93 8.24 -23.87
CA SER A 22 24.01 7.81 -22.97
C SER A 22 23.75 8.10 -21.48
N GLY A 23 22.58 8.72 -21.15
CA GLY A 23 22.20 9.08 -19.77
C GLY A 23 22.80 10.39 -19.25
N GLU A 24 23.48 11.19 -20.08
CA GLU A 24 23.94 12.53 -19.69
C GLU A 24 22.77 13.50 -19.69
N VAL A 25 22.62 14.28 -18.63
CA VAL A 25 21.58 15.30 -18.49
C VAL A 25 22.19 16.69 -18.63
N TRP A 26 21.62 17.47 -19.54
CA TRP A 26 21.99 18.86 -19.80
C TRP A 26 20.85 19.78 -19.40
N VAL A 27 21.21 20.93 -18.81
CA VAL A 27 20.24 21.84 -18.21
C VAL A 27 20.50 23.26 -18.70
N GLY A 28 19.52 23.81 -19.38
CA GLY A 28 19.47 25.24 -19.78
C GLY A 28 18.84 26.07 -18.67
N THR A 29 19.50 27.15 -18.29
CA THR A 29 19.03 28.03 -17.22
C THR A 29 19.02 29.48 -17.67
N GLN A 30 18.51 30.39 -16.84
CA GLN A 30 18.62 31.83 -17.07
C GLN A 30 20.09 32.33 -17.03
N GLN A 31 21.02 31.52 -16.49
CA GLN A 31 22.41 31.88 -16.27
C GLN A 31 23.38 31.03 -17.08
N GLY A 32 22.92 30.31 -18.11
CA GLY A 32 23.75 29.54 -19.00
C GLY A 32 23.43 28.06 -19.09
N LEU A 33 24.35 27.30 -19.69
CA LEU A 33 24.25 25.86 -19.92
C LEU A 33 25.01 25.09 -18.83
N TYR A 34 24.34 24.13 -18.23
CA TYR A 34 24.89 23.26 -17.19
C TYR A 34 24.82 21.80 -17.65
N ARG A 35 25.73 21.00 -17.14
CA ARG A 35 25.70 19.54 -17.23
C ARG A 35 25.51 18.96 -15.83
N LEU A 36 24.62 17.98 -15.69
CA LEU A 36 24.50 17.23 -14.46
C LEU A 36 25.61 16.16 -14.41
N HIS A 37 26.54 16.28 -13.47
CA HIS A 37 27.60 15.32 -13.25
C HIS A 37 27.71 15.00 -11.75
N GLN A 38 27.64 13.71 -11.38
CA GLN A 38 27.69 13.27 -9.98
C GLN A 38 26.75 14.09 -9.05
N GLU A 39 25.49 14.23 -9.49
CA GLU A 39 24.43 14.96 -8.76
C GLU A 39 24.66 16.46 -8.58
N LYS A 40 25.66 17.02 -9.21
CA LYS A 40 25.94 18.46 -9.19
C LYS A 40 25.79 19.08 -10.57
N LEU A 41 25.19 20.28 -10.61
CA LEU A 41 25.12 21.07 -11.81
C LEU A 41 26.50 21.76 -12.02
N GLN A 42 27.19 21.38 -13.08
CA GLN A 42 28.44 22.00 -13.50
C GLN A 42 28.15 22.98 -14.63
N LEU A 43 28.50 24.27 -14.42
CA LEU A 43 28.45 25.27 -15.48
C LEU A 43 29.47 24.90 -16.56
N ILE A 44 29.03 24.85 -17.81
CA ILE A 44 29.92 24.69 -18.96
C ILE A 44 30.53 26.07 -19.23
N ALA A 45 31.66 26.31 -18.60
CA ALA A 45 32.47 27.49 -18.85
C ALA A 45 33.25 27.29 -20.18
N TYR A 46 32.96 28.15 -21.16
CA TYR A 46 33.76 28.25 -22.38
C TYR A 46 34.28 29.67 -22.52
N GLU A 47 35.47 29.72 -23.15
CA GLU A 47 36.25 30.95 -23.34
C GLU A 47 35.34 32.17 -23.60
N GLU A 48 35.47 33.18 -22.72
CA GLU A 48 34.86 34.47 -22.78
C GLU A 48 33.32 34.57 -22.75
N SER A 49 32.74 34.42 -21.53
CA SER A 49 31.63 35.23 -21.05
C SER A 49 30.23 35.21 -21.74
N LEU A 50 30.04 34.65 -22.94
CA LEU A 50 28.74 34.68 -23.62
C LEU A 50 27.75 33.64 -23.08
N LEU A 51 28.19 32.38 -22.84
CA LEU A 51 27.29 31.30 -22.40
C LEU A 51 26.85 31.38 -20.94
N SER A 52 27.60 32.01 -20.10
CA SER A 52 27.27 32.22 -18.67
C SER A 52 26.27 33.35 -18.38
N LYS A 53 25.85 34.08 -19.42
CA LYS A 53 24.94 35.24 -19.32
C LYS A 53 23.69 35.12 -20.21
N VAL A 54 23.57 34.01 -20.95
CA VAL A 54 22.45 33.79 -21.87
C VAL A 54 21.41 32.90 -21.23
N SER A 55 20.17 33.38 -21.17
CA SER A 55 19.02 32.60 -20.78
C SER A 55 18.73 31.56 -21.85
N ILE A 56 18.82 30.28 -21.53
CA ILE A 56 18.59 29.17 -22.47
C ILE A 56 17.19 28.63 -22.28
N LEU A 57 16.33 28.91 -23.24
CA LEU A 57 14.91 28.55 -23.21
C LEU A 57 14.63 27.19 -23.88
N HIS A 58 15.44 26.81 -24.88
CA HIS A 58 15.31 25.57 -25.62
C HIS A 58 16.67 24.91 -25.78
N LEU A 59 16.72 23.60 -25.67
CA LEU A 59 17.95 22.80 -25.76
C LEU A 59 17.65 21.50 -26.51
N ASN A 60 18.53 21.18 -27.47
CA ASN A 60 18.55 19.89 -28.15
C ASN A 60 20.00 19.43 -28.35
N VAL A 61 20.24 18.12 -28.30
CA VAL A 61 21.57 17.54 -28.45
C VAL A 61 21.52 16.44 -29.50
N SER A 62 22.43 16.47 -30.46
CA SER A 62 22.55 15.46 -31.49
C SER A 62 23.98 14.98 -31.64
N SER A 63 24.18 13.71 -32.02
CA SER A 63 25.49 13.14 -32.36
C SER A 63 25.62 13.03 -33.87
N VAL A 64 26.42 13.93 -34.47
CA VAL A 64 26.64 13.98 -35.92
C VAL A 64 28.08 13.57 -36.19
N ALA A 65 28.34 12.52 -37.00
CA ALA A 65 29.65 12.06 -37.43
C ALA A 65 30.67 11.95 -36.30
N LYS A 66 30.32 11.36 -35.14
CA LYS A 66 31.08 11.26 -33.91
C LYS A 66 31.26 12.55 -33.12
N ASN A 67 30.73 13.68 -33.59
CA ASN A 67 30.72 14.96 -32.88
C ASN A 67 29.43 15.12 -32.12
N LYS A 68 29.50 15.48 -30.84
CA LYS A 68 28.29 15.94 -30.08
C LYS A 68 28.07 17.39 -30.41
N ILE A 69 26.92 17.67 -30.98
CA ILE A 69 26.47 19.02 -31.35
C ILE A 69 25.28 19.40 -30.45
N PHE A 70 25.40 20.55 -29.80
CA PHE A 70 24.37 21.13 -28.96
C PHE A 70 23.73 22.30 -29.70
N ALA A 71 22.43 22.22 -29.95
CA ALA A 71 21.63 23.34 -30.39
C ALA A 71 20.83 23.89 -29.23
N PHE A 72 21.00 25.13 -28.89
CA PHE A 72 20.24 25.79 -27.83
C PHE A 72 19.82 27.19 -28.25
N ALA A 73 18.72 27.65 -27.75
CA ALA A 73 18.17 28.95 -28.09
C ALA A 73 17.89 29.78 -26.84
N SER A 74 18.25 31.06 -26.97
CA SER A 74 17.68 32.11 -26.14
C SER A 74 16.35 32.58 -26.72
N ASP A 75 15.77 33.61 -26.12
CA ASP A 75 14.53 34.20 -26.64
C ASP A 75 14.60 34.58 -28.16
N ARG A 76 15.75 35.02 -28.66
CA ARG A 76 15.90 35.57 -30.01
C ARG A 76 17.13 35.13 -30.80
N ALA A 77 17.99 34.31 -30.21
CA ALA A 77 19.22 33.84 -30.84
C ALA A 77 19.37 32.33 -30.71
N LEU A 78 19.79 31.69 -31.81
CA LEU A 78 20.14 30.28 -31.87
C LEU A 78 21.66 30.13 -31.70
N PHE A 79 22.07 29.19 -30.91
CA PHE A 79 23.47 28.85 -30.70
C PHE A 79 23.70 27.36 -31.00
N ILE A 80 24.80 27.09 -31.69
CA ILE A 80 25.26 25.72 -31.99
C ILE A 80 26.63 25.52 -31.44
N PHE A 81 26.81 24.62 -30.51
CA PHE A 81 28.07 24.28 -29.88
C PHE A 81 28.52 22.87 -30.25
N ASN A 82 29.72 22.77 -30.79
CA ASN A 82 30.34 21.49 -31.08
C ASN A 82 31.32 21.13 -29.95
N GLU A 83 31.00 20.07 -29.19
CA GLU A 83 31.78 19.66 -28.01
C GLU A 83 33.21 19.19 -28.39
N THR A 84 33.39 18.59 -29.57
CA THR A 84 34.67 18.05 -30.01
C THR A 84 35.64 19.16 -30.46
N THR A 85 35.14 20.09 -31.28
CA THR A 85 35.94 21.19 -31.80
C THR A 85 35.98 22.42 -30.92
N LYS A 86 35.13 22.44 -29.89
CA LYS A 86 34.98 23.54 -28.96
C LYS A 86 34.56 24.87 -29.62
N LYS A 87 33.92 24.82 -30.77
CA LYS A 87 33.43 25.99 -31.50
C LYS A 87 31.98 26.29 -31.15
N LEU A 88 31.68 27.56 -30.96
CA LEU A 88 30.32 28.09 -30.76
C LEU A 88 29.99 28.97 -31.96
N LEU A 89 28.82 28.69 -32.58
CA LEU A 89 28.26 29.48 -33.66
C LEU A 89 26.98 30.12 -33.16
N GLY A 90 26.75 31.38 -33.44
CA GLY A 90 25.55 32.11 -33.11
C GLY A 90 24.83 32.60 -34.38
N PHE A 91 23.50 32.43 -34.39
CA PHE A 91 22.62 32.85 -35.45
C PHE A 91 21.53 33.75 -34.91
N GLU A 92 21.37 34.93 -35.45
CA GLU A 92 20.19 35.78 -35.20
C GLU A 92 19.11 35.47 -36.23
N LEU A 93 17.87 35.29 -35.78
CA LEU A 93 16.75 35.16 -36.69
C LEU A 93 16.39 36.48 -37.36
N PRO A 94 15.81 36.48 -38.58
CA PRO A 94 15.31 37.68 -39.23
C PRO A 94 14.37 38.44 -38.28
N ASN A 95 14.53 39.77 -38.27
CA ASN A 95 13.77 40.68 -37.42
C ASN A 95 13.82 40.37 -35.89
N ARG A 96 14.82 39.63 -35.43
CA ARG A 96 14.96 39.19 -34.06
C ARG A 96 13.72 38.48 -33.51
N ALA A 97 13.15 37.59 -34.39
CA ALA A 97 11.97 36.80 -34.04
C ALA A 97 12.26 35.89 -32.85
N ARG A 98 11.27 35.71 -31.97
CA ARG A 98 11.37 34.77 -30.83
C ARG A 98 11.35 33.35 -31.33
N ILE A 99 12.21 32.56 -30.72
CA ILE A 99 12.31 31.09 -30.94
C ILE A 99 11.42 30.41 -29.92
N HIS A 100 10.57 29.49 -30.39
CA HIS A 100 9.63 28.75 -29.55
C HIS A 100 9.88 27.25 -29.55
N ALA A 101 10.57 26.72 -30.58
CA ALA A 101 10.86 25.29 -30.66
C ALA A 101 12.19 25.03 -31.37
N LEU A 102 12.89 24.00 -30.91
CA LEU A 102 14.04 23.41 -31.55
C LEU A 102 13.83 21.90 -31.67
N HIS A 103 14.14 21.33 -32.83
CA HIS A 103 14.08 19.90 -33.05
C HIS A 103 15.13 19.45 -34.05
N VAL A 104 15.78 18.31 -33.78
CA VAL A 104 16.68 17.66 -34.75
C VAL A 104 16.00 16.39 -35.27
N ASP A 105 15.81 16.30 -36.56
CA ASP A 105 15.16 15.14 -37.18
C ASP A 105 16.14 13.97 -37.42
N ASN A 106 15.60 12.85 -37.85
CA ASN A 106 16.38 11.63 -38.15
C ASN A 106 17.36 11.83 -39.33
N LYS A 107 17.16 12.85 -40.18
CA LYS A 107 18.06 13.23 -41.28
C LYS A 107 19.16 14.22 -40.82
N GLN A 108 19.30 14.44 -39.51
CA GLN A 108 20.25 15.39 -38.91
C GLN A 108 20.03 16.84 -39.39
N GLN A 109 18.77 17.23 -39.64
CA GLN A 109 18.39 18.60 -39.92
C GLN A 109 17.92 19.23 -38.61
N LEU A 110 18.46 20.41 -38.30
CA LEU A 110 17.96 21.23 -37.18
C LEU A 110 16.80 22.07 -37.68
N TRP A 111 15.64 21.91 -37.08
CA TRP A 111 14.43 22.68 -37.31
C TRP A 111 14.25 23.70 -36.20
N VAL A 112 13.98 24.96 -36.58
CA VAL A 112 13.81 26.08 -35.67
C VAL A 112 12.44 26.72 -35.89
N GLY A 113 11.58 26.61 -34.92
CA GLY A 113 10.26 27.23 -34.90
C GLY A 113 10.29 28.59 -34.23
N SER A 114 9.74 29.59 -34.93
CA SER A 114 9.74 30.97 -34.47
C SER A 114 8.42 31.71 -34.68
N GLU A 115 8.31 32.92 -34.18
CA GLU A 115 7.19 33.86 -34.49
C GLU A 115 7.04 34.18 -35.98
N GLN A 116 8.10 34.04 -36.75
CA GLN A 116 8.14 34.42 -38.17
C GLN A 116 8.38 33.20 -39.07
N GLY A 117 7.95 32.04 -38.71
CA GLY A 117 8.00 30.85 -39.54
C GLY A 117 8.91 29.75 -39.03
N LEU A 118 9.04 28.76 -39.92
CA LEU A 118 9.85 27.57 -39.72
C LEU A 118 11.18 27.71 -40.47
N PHE A 119 12.26 27.50 -39.80
CA PHE A 119 13.60 27.50 -40.43
C PHE A 119 14.24 26.12 -40.25
N HIS A 120 15.10 25.76 -41.20
CA HIS A 120 15.95 24.57 -41.08
C HIS A 120 17.41 24.85 -41.37
N LEU A 121 18.29 23.96 -40.86
CA LEU A 121 19.72 24.04 -41.00
C LEU A 121 20.35 22.64 -40.93
N PRO A 122 21.11 22.20 -41.95
CA PRO A 122 21.80 20.90 -41.95
C PRO A 122 22.94 20.87 -40.96
N LEU A 123 22.89 20.00 -39.93
CA LEU A 123 23.94 19.87 -38.89
C LEU A 123 25.20 19.16 -39.41
N VAL A 124 25.08 18.30 -40.42
CA VAL A 124 26.21 17.57 -41.06
C VAL A 124 27.21 18.54 -41.64
N ASP A 125 26.74 19.57 -42.31
CA ASP A 125 27.62 20.56 -42.98
C ASP A 125 28.36 21.43 -41.94
N ILE A 126 27.70 21.76 -40.85
CA ILE A 126 28.30 22.51 -39.75
C ILE A 126 29.36 21.68 -39.03
N ALA A 127 29.15 20.40 -38.87
CA ALA A 127 30.08 19.49 -38.24
C ALA A 127 31.41 19.37 -39.06
N ASN A 128 31.31 19.40 -40.40
CA ASN A 128 32.40 19.10 -41.32
C ASN A 128 33.19 20.33 -41.81
N SER A 129 32.49 21.43 -42.07
CA SER A 129 33.13 22.57 -42.80
C SER A 129 33.28 23.85 -41.99
N GLY A 130 32.54 24.07 -40.94
CA GLY A 130 32.62 25.30 -40.13
C GLY A 130 32.27 26.59 -40.89
N LEU A 131 31.67 26.49 -42.09
CA LEU A 131 31.36 27.59 -42.98
C LEU A 131 30.03 28.28 -42.61
N GLU A 132 29.89 29.52 -43.03
CA GLU A 132 28.66 30.35 -42.88
C GLU A 132 27.48 29.70 -43.57
N HIS A 133 26.70 28.91 -42.86
CA HIS A 133 25.38 28.45 -43.33
C HIS A 133 24.30 29.42 -42.88
N SER A 134 23.39 29.77 -43.74
CA SER A 134 22.21 30.57 -43.43
C SER A 134 21.02 29.69 -43.09
N LEU A 135 20.26 30.07 -42.11
CA LEU A 135 18.94 29.51 -41.81
C LEU A 135 18.04 29.67 -43.00
N GLN A 136 17.48 28.58 -43.52
CA GLN A 136 16.57 28.58 -44.66
C GLN A 136 15.12 28.58 -44.16
N LEU A 137 14.33 29.55 -44.63
CA LEU A 137 12.89 29.63 -44.33
C LEU A 137 12.12 28.59 -45.17
N VAL A 138 11.19 27.89 -44.52
CA VAL A 138 10.38 26.83 -45.11
C VAL A 138 8.89 27.20 -45.07
N ASP A 139 8.22 27.03 -46.20
CA ASP A 139 6.77 27.23 -46.25
C ASP A 139 6.02 26.11 -45.54
N VAL A 140 5.08 26.46 -44.67
CA VAL A 140 4.25 25.50 -43.93
C VAL A 140 2.84 25.52 -44.53
N GLY A 141 2.54 24.61 -45.42
CA GLY A 141 1.31 24.59 -46.19
C GLY A 141 1.23 25.81 -47.13
N SER A 142 0.17 26.57 -47.04
CA SER A 142 -0.03 27.83 -47.77
C SER A 142 0.54 29.08 -47.09
N TYR A 143 1.15 28.90 -45.88
CA TYR A 143 1.64 30.00 -45.05
C TYR A 143 3.16 30.10 -45.14
N LYS A 144 3.67 31.31 -45.43
CA LYS A 144 5.12 31.58 -45.52
C LYS A 144 5.76 31.78 -44.14
N GLN A 145 5.08 32.42 -43.23
CA GLN A 145 5.59 32.78 -41.92
C GLN A 145 4.56 32.55 -40.78
N PRO A 146 4.03 31.32 -40.62
CA PRO A 146 3.13 31.04 -39.52
C PRO A 146 3.93 31.02 -38.21
N ARG A 147 3.30 31.39 -37.12
CA ARG A 147 3.92 31.30 -35.78
C ARG A 147 4.03 29.84 -35.36
N ILE A 148 5.26 29.29 -35.34
CA ILE A 148 5.55 27.90 -34.99
C ILE A 148 5.80 27.80 -33.50
N SER A 149 5.07 26.94 -32.83
CA SER A 149 5.16 26.75 -31.38
C SER A 149 5.77 25.40 -30.95
N SER A 150 5.66 24.36 -31.78
CA SER A 150 6.18 23.04 -31.48
C SER A 150 6.56 22.26 -32.75
N ILE A 151 7.56 21.38 -32.66
CA ILE A 151 8.07 20.58 -33.77
C ILE A 151 8.39 19.18 -33.24
N LEU A 152 8.02 18.14 -34.01
CA LEU A 152 8.25 16.74 -33.63
C LEU A 152 8.48 15.88 -34.87
N SER A 153 9.45 14.96 -34.82
CA SER A 153 9.57 13.86 -35.80
C SER A 153 8.96 12.59 -35.22
N THR A 154 8.07 11.96 -35.96
CA THR A 154 7.48 10.67 -35.56
C THR A 154 8.42 9.50 -35.81
N ALA A 155 8.19 8.39 -35.14
CA ALA A 155 8.92 7.15 -35.36
C ALA A 155 8.77 6.63 -36.80
N SER A 156 7.66 6.94 -37.48
CA SER A 156 7.42 6.63 -38.90
C SER A 156 8.20 7.54 -39.86
N GLY A 157 8.89 8.58 -39.39
CA GLY A 157 9.67 9.53 -40.18
C GLY A 157 8.91 10.77 -40.66
N SER A 158 7.67 10.95 -40.29
CA SER A 158 6.91 12.18 -40.57
C SER A 158 7.39 13.34 -39.69
N LEU A 159 7.53 14.53 -40.24
CA LEU A 159 7.77 15.76 -39.48
C LEU A 159 6.42 16.49 -39.25
N VAL A 160 6.15 16.75 -37.98
CA VAL A 160 4.92 17.39 -37.53
C VAL A 160 5.22 18.75 -36.91
N VAL A 161 4.46 19.77 -37.33
CA VAL A 161 4.65 21.14 -36.87
C VAL A 161 3.34 21.69 -36.33
N GLY A 162 3.39 22.12 -35.07
CA GLY A 162 2.30 22.82 -34.38
C GLY A 162 2.46 24.32 -34.43
N THR A 163 1.34 25.01 -34.66
CA THR A 163 1.30 26.47 -34.75
C THR A 163 0.44 27.10 -33.67
N ALA A 164 0.65 28.37 -33.42
CA ALA A 164 -0.15 29.11 -32.44
C ALA A 164 -1.61 29.36 -32.89
N ASP A 165 -1.84 29.48 -34.19
CA ASP A 165 -3.13 29.96 -34.75
C ASP A 165 -3.58 29.31 -36.08
N LYS A 166 -2.74 28.42 -36.63
CA LYS A 166 -3.04 27.74 -37.93
C LYS A 166 -3.22 26.22 -37.76
N GLY A 167 -3.12 25.69 -36.56
CA GLY A 167 -3.29 24.27 -36.26
C GLY A 167 -2.06 23.43 -36.53
N LEU A 168 -2.27 22.19 -36.91
CA LEU A 168 -1.25 21.15 -37.08
C LEU A 168 -0.93 20.95 -38.55
N PHE A 169 0.35 20.74 -38.88
CA PHE A 169 0.82 20.45 -40.24
C PHE A 169 1.72 19.22 -40.21
N VAL A 170 1.58 18.36 -41.19
CA VAL A 170 2.35 17.12 -41.32
C VAL A 170 3.09 17.11 -42.67
N LYS A 171 4.37 16.72 -42.60
CA LYS A 171 5.23 16.51 -43.77
C LYS A 171 5.77 15.09 -43.75
N ASN A 172 5.51 14.35 -44.82
CA ASN A 172 6.06 13.02 -45.04
C ASN A 172 7.21 13.13 -46.05
N ASP A 173 8.37 12.61 -45.69
CA ASP A 173 9.60 12.65 -46.48
C ASP A 173 9.87 14.04 -47.11
N ASP A 174 10.03 14.12 -48.42
CA ASP A 174 10.29 15.37 -49.15
C ASP A 174 9.02 16.09 -49.64
N ALA A 175 7.82 15.60 -49.27
CA ALA A 175 6.56 16.26 -49.60
C ALA A 175 6.42 17.61 -48.87
N PRO A 176 5.62 18.57 -49.44
CA PRO A 176 5.32 19.80 -48.75
C PRO A 176 4.47 19.55 -47.50
N PHE A 177 4.55 20.44 -46.51
CA PHE A 177 3.65 20.42 -45.37
C PHE A 177 2.19 20.49 -45.75
N ARG A 178 1.37 19.60 -45.21
CA ARG A 178 -0.08 19.57 -45.39
C ARG A 178 -0.80 19.86 -44.11
N PRO A 179 -1.86 20.67 -44.10
CA PRO A 179 -2.64 20.90 -42.90
C PRO A 179 -3.35 19.62 -42.47
N PHE A 180 -3.35 19.37 -41.16
CA PHE A 180 -4.11 18.27 -40.54
C PHE A 180 -5.35 18.86 -39.85
N ALA A 181 -6.53 18.35 -40.20
CA ALA A 181 -7.79 18.83 -39.64
C ALA A 181 -7.99 18.32 -38.20
N LEU A 182 -8.02 19.25 -37.22
CA LEU A 182 -8.29 18.96 -35.82
C LEU A 182 -9.79 19.05 -35.46
N GLY A 183 -10.69 18.77 -36.41
CA GLY A 183 -12.13 18.85 -36.22
C GLY A 183 -12.69 20.27 -36.41
N ASN A 184 -13.97 20.51 -36.07
CA ASN A 184 -14.70 21.78 -36.29
C ASN A 184 -14.47 22.84 -35.19
N SER A 185 -13.55 22.63 -34.26
CA SER A 185 -13.29 23.59 -33.18
C SER A 185 -12.34 24.70 -33.63
N THR A 186 -12.43 25.85 -32.96
CA THR A 186 -11.42 26.92 -33.06
C THR A 186 -10.04 26.32 -32.83
N LEU A 187 -9.11 26.56 -33.78
CA LEU A 187 -7.77 25.98 -33.74
C LEU A 187 -7.06 26.41 -32.44
N PRO A 188 -6.71 25.47 -31.55
CA PRO A 188 -6.08 25.80 -30.29
C PRO A 188 -4.62 26.21 -30.50
N TRP A 189 -4.10 27.02 -29.62
CA TRP A 189 -2.66 27.26 -29.55
C TRP A 189 -1.95 26.00 -29.07
N LEU A 190 -1.13 25.39 -29.91
CA LEU A 190 -0.40 24.17 -29.64
C LEU A 190 0.95 24.50 -29.01
N PHE A 191 1.15 24.21 -27.72
CA PHE A 191 2.40 24.49 -27.02
C PHE A 191 3.44 23.38 -27.13
N THR A 192 2.99 22.15 -27.06
CA THR A 192 3.87 20.98 -26.97
C THR A 192 3.27 19.78 -27.70
N MET A 193 4.13 18.90 -28.15
CA MET A 193 3.73 17.63 -28.81
C MET A 193 4.63 16.51 -28.32
N SER A 194 4.09 15.32 -28.15
CA SER A 194 4.83 14.09 -27.90
C SER A 194 4.18 12.92 -28.64
N GLU A 195 4.98 11.97 -29.11
CA GLU A 195 4.50 10.72 -29.67
C GLU A 195 4.42 9.67 -28.57
N ILE A 196 3.27 9.02 -28.41
CA ILE A 196 3.03 7.99 -27.40
C ILE A 196 3.06 6.57 -27.97
N LYS A 197 2.65 6.42 -29.21
CA LYS A 197 2.77 5.21 -30.05
C LYS A 197 3.06 5.66 -31.47
N PRO A 198 3.59 4.81 -32.35
CA PRO A 198 3.82 5.20 -33.74
C PRO A 198 2.60 5.88 -34.34
N ASP A 199 2.79 7.13 -34.80
CA ASP A 199 1.76 7.99 -35.45
C ASP A 199 0.60 8.44 -34.51
N LEU A 200 0.63 8.13 -33.23
CA LEU A 200 -0.31 8.60 -32.22
C LEU A 200 0.34 9.70 -31.37
N LEU A 201 -0.13 10.92 -31.55
CA LEU A 201 0.43 12.13 -30.95
C LEU A 201 -0.45 12.67 -29.83
N LEU A 202 0.17 13.22 -28.79
CA LEU A 202 -0.48 14.09 -27.82
C LEU A 202 -0.08 15.53 -28.08
N LEU A 203 -1.06 16.40 -28.21
CA LEU A 203 -0.93 17.83 -28.45
C LEU A 203 -1.36 18.58 -27.18
N GLY A 204 -0.44 19.27 -26.55
CA GLY A 204 -0.76 20.17 -25.42
C GLY A 204 -1.21 21.53 -25.90
N THR A 205 -2.33 22.01 -25.37
CA THR A 205 -2.98 23.25 -25.84
C THR A 205 -3.08 24.29 -24.73
N PHE A 206 -3.36 25.54 -25.09
CA PHE A 206 -3.73 26.58 -24.17
C PHE A 206 -5.26 26.67 -24.03
N GLY A 207 -5.76 26.33 -22.87
CA GLY A 207 -7.17 26.44 -22.49
C GLY A 207 -8.12 25.40 -23.09
N GLN A 208 -7.60 24.38 -23.82
CA GLN A 208 -8.43 23.28 -24.36
C GLN A 208 -7.94 21.90 -23.92
N GLY A 209 -7.03 21.83 -22.97
CA GLY A 209 -6.49 20.58 -22.45
C GLY A 209 -5.55 19.88 -23.42
N LEU A 210 -5.61 18.57 -23.44
CA LEU A 210 -4.78 17.68 -24.23
C LEU A 210 -5.58 17.08 -25.39
N ILE A 211 -5.01 17.08 -26.59
CA ILE A 211 -5.65 16.48 -27.77
C ILE A 211 -4.79 15.29 -28.22
N GLU A 212 -5.37 14.10 -28.24
CA GLU A 212 -4.79 12.91 -28.84
C GLU A 212 -5.18 12.83 -30.31
N VAL A 213 -4.20 12.61 -31.16
CA VAL A 213 -4.39 12.59 -32.62
C VAL A 213 -3.64 11.42 -33.23
N ASN A 214 -4.33 10.57 -33.94
CA ASN A 214 -3.69 9.58 -34.81
C ASN A 214 -3.57 10.19 -36.22
N ILE A 215 -2.33 10.46 -36.70
CA ILE A 215 -2.09 11.13 -37.98
C ILE A 215 -2.37 10.24 -39.18
N LYS A 216 -2.53 8.91 -39.02
CA LYS A 216 -2.89 7.97 -40.09
C LYS A 216 -4.38 7.70 -40.15
N THR A 217 -5.03 7.42 -39.01
CA THR A 217 -6.47 7.10 -38.99
C THR A 217 -7.35 8.34 -38.93
N HIS A 218 -6.79 9.50 -38.61
CA HIS A 218 -7.47 10.77 -38.38
C HIS A 218 -8.43 10.76 -37.19
N GLU A 219 -8.23 9.83 -36.27
CA GLU A 219 -8.97 9.80 -35.02
C GLU A 219 -8.46 10.89 -34.05
N ILE A 220 -9.40 11.58 -33.43
CA ILE A 220 -9.11 12.68 -32.49
C ILE A 220 -9.88 12.43 -31.22
N ARG A 221 -9.17 12.54 -30.06
CA ARG A 221 -9.76 12.53 -28.73
C ARG A 221 -9.29 13.75 -27.96
N GLN A 222 -10.16 14.35 -27.18
CA GLN A 222 -9.83 15.51 -26.34
C GLN A 222 -10.00 15.17 -24.88
N PHE A 223 -8.99 15.53 -24.07
CA PHE A 223 -8.99 15.41 -22.62
C PHE A 223 -8.96 16.82 -22.02
N SER A 224 -9.87 17.12 -21.11
CA SER A 224 -9.97 18.42 -20.46
C SER A 224 -10.06 18.29 -18.95
N HIS A 225 -9.80 19.39 -18.26
CA HIS A 225 -9.98 19.49 -16.81
C HIS A 225 -11.46 19.34 -16.44
N ASN A 226 -11.72 18.48 -15.46
CA ASN A 226 -13.03 18.38 -14.83
C ASN A 226 -12.86 18.33 -13.30
N PRO A 227 -13.24 19.38 -12.57
CA PRO A 227 -13.04 19.45 -11.12
C PRO A 227 -13.81 18.36 -10.34
N LEU A 228 -14.79 17.71 -10.99
CA LEU A 228 -15.54 16.60 -10.41
C LEU A 228 -14.89 15.22 -10.66
N GLN A 229 -13.85 15.17 -11.48
CA GLN A 229 -13.12 13.95 -11.85
C GLN A 229 -11.66 14.03 -11.37
N PRO A 230 -11.31 13.42 -10.25
CA PRO A 230 -9.94 13.46 -9.72
C PRO A 230 -8.88 12.91 -10.69
N SER A 231 -9.28 12.03 -11.63
CA SER A 231 -8.41 11.45 -12.66
C SER A 231 -8.36 12.27 -13.96
N SER A 232 -9.07 13.40 -14.05
CA SER A 232 -8.96 14.30 -15.19
C SER A 232 -7.67 15.12 -15.15
N LEU A 233 -7.36 15.83 -16.23
CA LEU A 233 -6.30 16.83 -16.23
C LEU A 233 -6.50 17.83 -15.09
N ALA A 234 -5.42 18.23 -14.44
CA ALA A 234 -5.49 19.20 -13.34
C ALA A 234 -5.75 20.63 -13.84
N ASP A 235 -5.42 20.92 -15.10
CA ASP A 235 -5.65 22.22 -15.76
C ASP A 235 -5.76 22.01 -17.29
N ASP A 236 -6.46 22.91 -17.98
CA ASP A 236 -6.57 22.91 -19.46
C ASP A 236 -5.41 23.61 -20.16
N ASN A 237 -4.52 24.26 -19.44
CA ASN A 237 -3.30 24.86 -19.96
C ASN A 237 -2.16 23.84 -19.87
N ILE A 238 -1.81 23.23 -20.98
CA ILE A 238 -0.75 22.23 -21.06
C ILE A 238 0.54 22.86 -21.56
N TRP A 239 1.53 22.96 -20.66
CA TRP A 239 2.80 23.60 -20.95
C TRP A 239 3.84 22.67 -21.56
N SER A 240 3.85 21.41 -21.15
CA SER A 240 4.84 20.41 -21.59
C SER A 240 4.28 19.01 -21.58
N THR A 241 4.75 18.19 -22.51
CA THR A 241 4.51 16.75 -22.53
C THR A 241 5.83 16.04 -22.76
N PHE A 242 6.03 14.92 -22.10
CA PHE A 242 7.22 14.09 -22.25
C PHE A 242 6.85 12.61 -22.11
N THR A 243 7.28 11.79 -23.06
CA THR A 243 7.10 10.34 -23.00
C THR A 243 8.40 9.70 -22.54
N ASP A 244 8.36 8.97 -21.43
CA ASP A 244 9.53 8.29 -20.88
C ASP A 244 9.81 6.94 -21.59
N SER A 245 10.97 6.32 -21.29
CA SER A 245 11.37 5.04 -21.88
C SER A 245 10.45 3.85 -21.55
N LYS A 246 9.53 4.01 -20.61
CA LYS A 246 8.50 3.02 -20.24
C LYS A 246 7.15 3.28 -20.94
N GLY A 247 7.06 4.32 -21.77
CA GLY A 247 5.83 4.73 -22.44
C GLY A 247 4.86 5.53 -21.57
N ARG A 248 5.27 5.97 -20.38
CA ARG A 248 4.47 6.87 -19.55
C ARG A 248 4.62 8.30 -20.05
N VAL A 249 3.53 9.01 -20.09
CA VAL A 249 3.48 10.41 -20.50
C VAL A 249 3.38 11.32 -19.28
N TRP A 250 4.32 12.23 -19.16
CA TRP A 250 4.38 13.25 -18.16
C TRP A 250 3.82 14.54 -18.74
N ILE A 251 2.85 15.14 -18.08
CA ILE A 251 2.10 16.29 -18.59
C ILE A 251 2.17 17.41 -17.56
N GLY A 252 2.84 18.51 -17.90
CA GLY A 252 2.84 19.74 -17.11
C GLY A 252 1.57 20.55 -17.43
N ALA A 253 0.61 20.57 -16.49
CA ALA A 253 -0.68 21.23 -16.65
C ALA A 253 -0.87 22.29 -15.56
N GLY A 254 -1.02 23.56 -15.94
CA GLY A 254 -1.12 24.67 -14.99
C GLY A 254 0.11 24.75 -14.06
N HIS A 255 -0.11 24.50 -12.78
CA HIS A 255 0.92 24.42 -11.74
C HIS A 255 1.18 22.98 -11.24
N THR A 256 0.71 21.99 -11.94
CA THR A 256 0.71 20.58 -11.52
C THR A 256 1.35 19.67 -12.54
N LEU A 257 1.72 18.46 -12.11
CA LEU A 257 2.25 17.41 -12.94
C LEU A 257 1.22 16.27 -12.98
N ASN A 258 0.75 15.92 -14.18
CA ASN A 258 -0.06 14.73 -14.43
C ASN A 258 0.79 13.63 -15.05
N ILE A 259 0.45 12.38 -14.75
CA ILE A 259 1.07 11.20 -15.35
C ILE A 259 -0.01 10.35 -15.99
N PHE A 260 0.26 9.90 -17.21
CA PHE A 260 -0.63 9.05 -18.00
C PHE A 260 0.15 7.83 -18.51
N ASP A 261 -0.39 6.63 -18.32
CA ASP A 261 0.19 5.41 -18.87
C ASP A 261 -0.51 5.05 -20.19
N ALA A 262 0.16 5.31 -21.30
CA ALA A 262 -0.37 5.02 -22.64
C ALA A 262 -0.51 3.52 -22.94
N ASN A 263 0.15 2.64 -22.16
CA ASN A 263 0.08 1.20 -22.31
C ASN A 263 -1.04 0.56 -21.49
N ASN A 264 -1.61 1.28 -20.54
CA ASN A 264 -2.66 0.81 -19.66
C ASN A 264 -3.98 1.56 -19.92
N GLN A 265 -4.50 1.46 -21.15
CA GLN A 265 -5.77 2.04 -21.56
C GLN A 265 -6.94 1.05 -21.46
N SER A 266 -6.70 -0.14 -20.95
CA SER A 266 -7.72 -1.20 -20.83
C SER A 266 -8.77 -0.96 -19.75
N ILE A 267 -8.67 0.14 -18.97
CA ILE A 267 -9.68 0.52 -17.98
C ILE A 267 -10.18 1.94 -18.27
N ILE A 268 -11.48 2.07 -18.46
CA ILE A 268 -12.17 3.34 -18.66
C ILE A 268 -13.07 3.59 -17.46
N ASN A 269 -12.93 4.75 -16.81
CA ASN A 269 -13.83 5.20 -15.77
C ASN A 269 -14.76 6.31 -16.29
N ILE A 270 -16.06 6.09 -16.14
CA ILE A 270 -17.10 7.07 -16.47
C ILE A 270 -17.71 7.55 -15.17
N PHE A 271 -17.45 8.80 -14.83
CA PHE A 271 -17.92 9.38 -13.58
C PHE A 271 -19.30 10.00 -13.72
N GLY A 272 -20.03 10.08 -12.61
CA GLY A 272 -21.25 10.83 -12.51
C GLY A 272 -21.00 12.29 -12.11
N GLY A 273 -21.66 13.26 -12.73
CA GLY A 273 -21.49 14.67 -12.43
C GLY A 273 -22.33 15.62 -13.28
N ALA A 274 -22.10 16.91 -13.13
CA ALA A 274 -22.91 17.97 -13.73
C ALA A 274 -22.71 18.21 -15.24
N ASN A 275 -21.74 17.59 -15.87
CA ASN A 275 -21.49 17.80 -17.31
C ASN A 275 -22.13 16.66 -18.11
N ILE A 276 -23.32 16.92 -18.64
CA ILE A 276 -24.25 15.93 -19.19
C ILE A 276 -23.73 15.26 -20.48
N ASP A 277 -22.83 15.88 -21.22
CA ASP A 277 -22.42 15.39 -22.54
C ASP A 277 -21.39 14.25 -22.52
N LYS A 278 -20.71 14.04 -21.39
CA LYS A 278 -19.65 13.02 -21.22
C LYS A 278 -19.62 12.35 -19.85
N SER A 279 -20.67 12.48 -19.05
CA SER A 279 -20.76 11.93 -17.70
C SER A 279 -22.18 11.44 -17.41
N LEU A 280 -22.30 10.49 -16.49
CA LEU A 280 -23.59 10.12 -15.90
C LEU A 280 -24.21 11.31 -15.16
N SER A 281 -25.52 11.46 -15.21
CA SER A 281 -26.24 12.52 -14.47
C SER A 281 -26.18 12.32 -12.96
N ASN A 282 -25.94 11.10 -12.49
CA ASN A 282 -25.77 10.76 -11.08
C ASN A 282 -24.50 9.96 -10.86
N ARG A 283 -23.81 10.21 -9.73
CA ARG A 283 -22.58 9.48 -9.37
C ARG A 283 -22.84 8.02 -9.03
N LYS A 284 -23.94 7.73 -8.34
CA LYS A 284 -24.23 6.40 -7.84
C LYS A 284 -24.91 5.56 -8.92
N VAL A 285 -24.23 4.52 -9.33
CA VAL A 285 -24.75 3.49 -10.25
C VAL A 285 -25.21 2.29 -9.42
N HIS A 286 -26.48 1.95 -9.52
CA HIS A 286 -27.09 0.83 -8.83
C HIS A 286 -27.08 -0.45 -9.68
N SER A 287 -27.23 -0.32 -10.98
CA SER A 287 -27.28 -1.46 -11.89
C SER A 287 -26.77 -1.09 -13.28
N VAL A 288 -26.26 -2.07 -13.98
CA VAL A 288 -25.79 -1.92 -15.38
C VAL A 288 -26.07 -3.19 -16.16
N GLN A 289 -26.51 -3.04 -17.41
CA GLN A 289 -26.77 -4.13 -18.35
C GLN A 289 -26.31 -3.74 -19.77
N SER A 290 -25.82 -4.70 -20.52
CA SER A 290 -25.52 -4.52 -21.94
C SER A 290 -26.75 -4.83 -22.81
N HIS A 291 -27.05 -3.97 -23.79
CA HIS A 291 -28.17 -4.11 -24.71
C HIS A 291 -27.82 -3.48 -26.07
N ASP A 292 -27.86 -4.27 -27.15
CA ASP A 292 -27.62 -3.82 -28.50
C ASP A 292 -26.34 -3.01 -28.71
N GLY A 293 -25.24 -3.38 -28.02
CA GLY A 293 -23.95 -2.70 -28.11
C GLY A 293 -23.85 -1.44 -27.26
N GLU A 294 -24.89 -1.09 -26.52
CA GLU A 294 -24.93 0.01 -25.56
C GLU A 294 -25.01 -0.50 -24.12
N LEU A 295 -24.71 0.39 -23.15
CA LEU A 295 -24.88 0.12 -21.73
C LEU A 295 -26.12 0.84 -21.21
N LEU A 296 -27.03 0.10 -20.61
CA LEU A 296 -28.16 0.60 -19.85
C LEU A 296 -27.73 0.73 -18.38
N VAL A 297 -27.80 1.95 -17.84
CA VAL A 297 -27.30 2.27 -16.51
C VAL A 297 -28.44 2.77 -15.63
N GLY A 298 -28.74 2.05 -14.56
CA GLY A 298 -29.68 2.45 -13.53
C GLY A 298 -28.98 3.32 -12.47
N THR A 299 -29.48 4.54 -12.30
CA THR A 299 -28.90 5.51 -11.37
C THR A 299 -29.88 5.97 -10.31
N GLY A 300 -29.36 6.62 -9.23
CA GLY A 300 -30.15 6.99 -8.05
C GLY A 300 -31.27 8.00 -8.29
N ASN A 301 -31.17 8.88 -9.32
CA ASN A 301 -32.17 9.96 -9.52
C ASN A 301 -32.57 10.15 -10.98
N ALA A 302 -31.97 9.44 -11.93
CA ALA A 302 -32.03 9.81 -13.34
C ALA A 302 -32.78 8.82 -14.22
N GLY A 303 -33.35 7.74 -13.66
CA GLY A 303 -33.90 6.66 -14.46
C GLY A 303 -32.81 5.80 -15.10
N ILE A 304 -32.98 5.42 -16.38
CA ILE A 304 -32.01 4.61 -17.11
C ILE A 304 -31.28 5.53 -18.08
N GLU A 305 -29.98 5.57 -17.95
CA GLU A 305 -29.10 6.26 -18.90
C GLU A 305 -28.50 5.26 -19.88
N ILE A 306 -28.35 5.68 -21.13
CA ILE A 306 -27.79 4.87 -22.21
C ILE A 306 -26.42 5.41 -22.54
N LEU A 307 -25.42 4.56 -22.52
CA LEU A 307 -24.03 4.90 -22.75
C LEU A 307 -23.40 4.04 -23.83
N SER A 308 -22.61 4.65 -24.70
CA SER A 308 -21.70 3.91 -25.55
C SER A 308 -20.48 3.43 -24.73
N PRO A 309 -20.14 2.14 -24.72
CA PRO A 309 -18.98 1.63 -23.99
C PRO A 309 -17.63 2.16 -24.53
N ILE A 310 -17.56 2.53 -25.83
CA ILE A 310 -16.33 2.96 -26.49
C ILE A 310 -15.89 4.37 -26.08
N ASN A 311 -16.83 5.30 -25.93
CA ASN A 311 -16.52 6.71 -25.71
C ASN A 311 -17.21 7.34 -24.51
N GLY A 312 -17.98 6.55 -23.75
CA GLY A 312 -18.74 7.01 -22.58
C GLY A 312 -19.79 8.08 -22.90
N LYS A 313 -20.08 8.30 -24.19
CA LYS A 313 -20.99 9.32 -24.62
C LYS A 313 -22.40 8.91 -24.25
N THR A 314 -23.09 9.76 -23.51
CA THR A 314 -24.50 9.54 -23.16
C THR A 314 -25.36 9.63 -24.41
N GLY A 315 -26.09 8.54 -24.65
CA GLY A 315 -27.15 8.50 -25.65
C GLY A 315 -28.47 9.09 -25.14
N GLN A 316 -29.57 8.55 -25.60
CA GLN A 316 -30.88 8.90 -25.09
C GLN A 316 -31.07 8.41 -23.66
N ARG A 317 -31.77 9.19 -22.85
CA ARG A 317 -32.23 8.80 -21.52
C ARG A 317 -33.62 8.21 -21.59
N TRP A 318 -33.84 7.07 -20.93
CA TRP A 318 -35.16 6.53 -20.76
C TRP A 318 -35.73 6.98 -19.41
N GLU A 319 -36.77 7.80 -19.44
CA GLU A 319 -37.47 8.19 -18.22
C GLU A 319 -38.28 6.99 -17.71
N THR A 320 -37.95 6.51 -16.52
CA THR A 320 -38.81 5.58 -15.80
C THR A 320 -39.76 6.40 -14.93
N SER A 321 -41.00 5.95 -14.79
CA SER A 321 -42.00 6.61 -13.95
C SER A 321 -41.57 6.71 -12.47
N GLU A 322 -40.52 6.01 -12.09
CA GLU A 322 -40.08 5.89 -10.71
C GLU A 322 -38.54 5.91 -10.60
N ASN A 323 -38.01 6.81 -9.81
CA ASN A 323 -36.59 6.94 -9.42
C ASN A 323 -36.43 6.47 -7.96
N PRO A 324 -35.34 5.85 -7.59
CA PRO A 324 -34.16 5.36 -8.37
C PRO A 324 -34.39 4.00 -9.06
N VAL A 325 -33.58 3.70 -10.08
CA VAL A 325 -33.53 2.36 -10.70
C VAL A 325 -32.47 1.52 -9.99
N GLU A 326 -32.92 0.64 -9.12
CA GLU A 326 -32.05 -0.20 -8.29
C GLU A 326 -31.54 -1.45 -9.00
N THR A 327 -32.38 -2.06 -9.85
CA THR A 327 -32.03 -3.28 -10.58
C THR A 327 -32.51 -3.21 -12.01
N LEU A 328 -31.66 -3.64 -12.94
CA LEU A 328 -31.94 -3.76 -14.37
C LEU A 328 -31.72 -5.18 -14.84
N HIS A 329 -32.51 -5.62 -15.79
CA HIS A 329 -32.31 -6.88 -16.48
C HIS A 329 -32.73 -6.78 -17.95
N VAL A 330 -31.89 -7.28 -18.83
CA VAL A 330 -32.19 -7.45 -20.25
C VAL A 330 -32.42 -8.93 -20.52
N ALA A 331 -33.62 -9.27 -20.92
CA ALA A 331 -33.98 -10.64 -21.23
C ALA A 331 -33.42 -11.04 -22.62
N LYS A 332 -33.28 -12.35 -22.85
CA LYS A 332 -32.78 -12.89 -24.14
C LYS A 332 -33.59 -12.46 -25.39
N ASN A 333 -34.85 -12.10 -25.20
CA ASN A 333 -35.72 -11.59 -26.26
C ASN A 333 -35.64 -10.07 -26.49
N GLY A 334 -34.73 -9.39 -25.78
CA GLY A 334 -34.55 -7.94 -25.84
C GLY A 334 -35.46 -7.12 -24.93
N ASP A 335 -36.37 -7.74 -24.18
CA ASP A 335 -37.20 -7.06 -23.20
C ASP A 335 -36.35 -6.51 -22.03
N VAL A 336 -36.57 -5.28 -21.63
CA VAL A 336 -35.87 -4.64 -20.52
C VAL A 336 -36.77 -4.56 -19.30
N TYR A 337 -36.27 -4.98 -18.16
CA TYR A 337 -36.97 -4.91 -16.86
C TYR A 337 -36.19 -4.01 -15.91
N ALA A 338 -36.92 -3.15 -15.23
CA ALA A 338 -36.34 -2.25 -14.23
C ALA A 338 -37.14 -2.34 -12.92
N SER A 339 -36.43 -2.33 -11.79
CA SER A 339 -37.08 -2.27 -10.47
C SER A 339 -36.60 -1.05 -9.70
N SER A 340 -37.54 -0.41 -9.02
CA SER A 340 -37.33 0.62 -8.02
C SER A 340 -37.77 0.13 -6.65
N ASN A 341 -37.60 0.96 -5.61
CA ASN A 341 -38.14 0.68 -4.28
C ASN A 341 -39.69 0.59 -4.22
N PHE A 342 -40.37 1.02 -5.30
CA PHE A 342 -41.83 1.18 -5.31
C PHE A 342 -42.54 0.31 -6.36
N ALA A 343 -41.84 -0.04 -7.45
CA ALA A 343 -42.46 -0.83 -8.52
C ALA A 343 -41.41 -1.56 -9.38
N THR A 344 -41.87 -2.61 -10.04
CA THR A 344 -41.15 -3.28 -11.12
C THR A 344 -41.86 -3.03 -12.43
N VAL A 345 -41.13 -2.61 -13.45
CA VAL A 345 -41.68 -2.29 -14.76
C VAL A 345 -40.94 -3.07 -15.87
N LYS A 346 -41.73 -3.43 -16.90
CA LYS A 346 -41.20 -3.83 -18.19
C LYS A 346 -41.13 -2.60 -19.09
N ILE A 347 -40.02 -2.38 -19.73
CA ILE A 347 -39.81 -1.28 -20.68
C ILE A 347 -39.75 -1.85 -22.09
N ASP A 348 -40.61 -1.39 -22.96
CA ASP A 348 -40.57 -1.70 -24.38
C ASP A 348 -39.39 -0.97 -25.02
N SER A 349 -38.39 -1.70 -25.50
CA SER A 349 -37.17 -1.12 -26.07
C SER A 349 -37.39 -0.27 -27.31
N ALA A 350 -38.48 -0.48 -28.09
CA ALA A 350 -38.81 0.27 -29.27
C ALA A 350 -39.56 1.57 -28.99
N THR A 351 -40.60 1.50 -28.17
CA THR A 351 -41.46 2.65 -27.85
C THR A 351 -41.01 3.44 -26.65
N LYS A 352 -40.08 2.87 -25.80
CA LYS A 352 -39.63 3.43 -24.55
C LYS A 352 -40.74 3.58 -23.49
N GLN A 353 -41.88 2.90 -23.69
CA GLN A 353 -42.99 2.95 -22.77
C GLN A 353 -42.81 1.97 -21.62
N ASN A 354 -43.20 2.40 -20.44
CA ASN A 354 -43.14 1.61 -19.20
C ASN A 354 -44.47 0.86 -18.98
N PHE A 355 -44.42 -0.43 -18.83
CA PHE A 355 -45.57 -1.28 -18.47
C PHE A 355 -45.34 -1.83 -17.06
N PRO A 356 -46.16 -1.47 -16.07
CA PRO A 356 -46.05 -2.03 -14.72
C PRO A 356 -46.13 -3.55 -14.79
N LEU A 357 -45.23 -4.22 -14.16
CA LEU A 357 -45.24 -5.66 -13.99
C LEU A 357 -46.07 -5.94 -12.72
N ALA A 358 -47.25 -6.50 -12.89
CA ALA A 358 -48.14 -6.85 -11.77
C ALA A 358 -47.58 -8.09 -11.10
N VAL A 359 -46.55 -7.94 -10.27
CA VAL A 359 -45.98 -9.05 -9.49
C VAL A 359 -46.69 -9.05 -8.13
N GLY A 360 -47.49 -10.08 -7.90
CA GLY A 360 -48.19 -10.24 -6.64
C GLY A 360 -49.37 -9.29 -6.47
N ILE A 361 -50.51 -9.67 -7.00
CA ILE A 361 -51.79 -8.94 -7.07
C ILE A 361 -52.27 -8.26 -5.73
N ARG A 362 -51.57 -8.44 -4.63
CA ARG A 362 -51.97 -7.88 -3.32
C ARG A 362 -51.04 -6.84 -2.70
N ASN A 363 -49.86 -6.63 -3.25
CA ASN A 363 -48.94 -5.64 -2.69
C ASN A 363 -48.04 -5.00 -3.80
N PRO A 364 -48.34 -3.76 -4.21
CA PRO A 364 -47.53 -3.05 -5.23
C PRO A 364 -46.14 -2.67 -4.72
N SER A 365 -45.74 -3.01 -3.52
CA SER A 365 -44.52 -2.61 -2.84
C SER A 365 -43.43 -3.71 -2.87
N ILE A 366 -43.47 -4.68 -3.79
CA ILE A 366 -42.43 -5.71 -3.86
C ILE A 366 -41.20 -5.13 -4.53
N PHE A 367 -40.15 -4.93 -3.73
CA PHE A 367 -38.84 -4.54 -4.22
C PHE A 367 -38.13 -5.75 -4.83
N THR A 368 -37.96 -5.77 -6.17
CA THR A 368 -37.24 -6.82 -6.89
C THR A 368 -35.77 -6.51 -6.89
N THR A 369 -35.00 -7.37 -6.25
CA THR A 369 -33.53 -7.25 -6.10
C THR A 369 -32.76 -8.08 -7.12
N ALA A 370 -33.38 -9.08 -7.72
CA ALA A 370 -32.74 -9.97 -8.69
C ALA A 370 -33.73 -10.40 -9.78
N PHE A 371 -33.27 -10.39 -11.02
CA PHE A 371 -33.98 -10.92 -12.19
C PHE A 371 -33.18 -12.03 -12.84
N LEU A 372 -33.87 -13.00 -13.40
CA LEU A 372 -33.28 -14.04 -14.24
C LEU A 372 -34.25 -14.49 -15.33
N SER A 373 -33.85 -14.30 -16.56
CA SER A 373 -34.64 -14.72 -17.75
C SER A 373 -34.17 -16.08 -18.22
N THR A 374 -35.06 -17.03 -18.30
CA THR A 374 -34.80 -18.42 -18.73
C THR A 374 -35.81 -18.83 -19.81
N GLU A 375 -35.60 -19.98 -20.44
CA GLU A 375 -36.61 -20.56 -21.37
C GLU A 375 -37.90 -20.94 -20.61
N THR A 376 -37.81 -21.16 -19.31
CA THR A 376 -38.96 -21.50 -18.47
C THR A 376 -39.80 -20.29 -18.07
N GLY A 377 -39.29 -19.09 -18.17
CA GLY A 377 -39.93 -17.84 -17.80
C GLY A 377 -39.01 -16.83 -17.17
N LEU A 378 -39.60 -15.72 -16.71
CA LEU A 378 -38.90 -14.68 -15.97
C LEU A 378 -39.03 -14.96 -14.46
N TRP A 379 -37.87 -15.11 -13.81
CA TRP A 379 -37.78 -15.28 -12.37
C TRP A 379 -37.48 -13.92 -11.71
N LEU A 380 -38.20 -13.62 -10.62
CA LEU A 380 -38.11 -12.38 -9.89
C LEU A 380 -37.85 -12.71 -8.41
N GLY A 381 -36.69 -12.29 -7.91
CA GLY A 381 -36.32 -12.42 -6.50
C GLY A 381 -36.44 -11.06 -5.80
N GLY A 382 -37.06 -11.02 -4.63
CA GLY A 382 -37.23 -9.77 -3.90
C GLY A 382 -37.31 -9.97 -2.38
N THR A 383 -37.71 -8.92 -1.70
CA THR A 383 -37.86 -8.92 -0.24
C THR A 383 -39.00 -9.83 0.24
N ASP A 384 -39.92 -10.16 -0.65
CA ASP A 384 -41.13 -10.96 -0.36
C ASP A 384 -40.99 -12.41 -0.89
N GLY A 385 -39.82 -12.81 -1.37
CA GLY A 385 -39.54 -14.15 -1.85
C GLY A 385 -39.24 -14.24 -3.35
N LEU A 386 -39.49 -15.42 -3.90
CA LEU A 386 -39.24 -15.76 -5.29
C LEU A 386 -40.52 -15.91 -6.07
N TRP A 387 -40.59 -15.30 -7.23
CA TRP A 387 -41.71 -15.37 -8.15
C TRP A 387 -41.25 -15.85 -9.52
N VAL A 388 -42.14 -16.51 -10.26
CA VAL A 388 -41.89 -16.90 -11.64
C VAL A 388 -43.09 -16.44 -12.50
N GLN A 389 -42.79 -15.77 -13.63
CA GLN A 389 -43.76 -15.44 -14.66
C GLN A 389 -43.53 -16.38 -15.86
N HIS A 390 -44.55 -17.20 -16.15
CA HIS A 390 -44.52 -18.17 -17.25
C HIS A 390 -45.82 -18.07 -18.05
N LYS A 391 -45.72 -17.88 -19.39
CA LYS A 391 -46.86 -17.82 -20.31
C LYS A 391 -47.98 -16.85 -19.85
N GLY A 392 -47.61 -15.71 -19.29
CA GLY A 392 -48.52 -14.69 -18.80
C GLY A 392 -49.15 -14.98 -17.44
N THR A 393 -48.80 -16.08 -16.76
CA THR A 393 -49.21 -16.41 -15.41
C THR A 393 -48.10 -16.20 -14.42
N GLU A 394 -48.39 -15.65 -13.27
CA GLU A 394 -47.44 -15.40 -12.20
C GLU A 394 -47.68 -16.36 -11.04
N LYS A 395 -46.62 -16.90 -10.47
CA LYS A 395 -46.64 -17.82 -9.35
C LYS A 395 -45.57 -17.48 -8.33
N GLN A 396 -45.92 -17.34 -7.09
CA GLN A 396 -45.00 -17.32 -5.96
C GLN A 396 -44.48 -18.74 -5.68
N ILE A 397 -43.15 -18.84 -5.47
CA ILE A 397 -42.51 -20.10 -5.15
C ILE A 397 -42.46 -20.27 -3.64
N GLU A 398 -43.01 -21.37 -3.16
CA GLU A 398 -42.92 -21.79 -1.77
C GLU A 398 -41.58 -22.50 -1.53
N PHE A 399 -40.84 -22.00 -0.55
CA PHE A 399 -39.62 -22.67 -0.08
C PHE A 399 -39.93 -23.81 0.90
N ALA A 400 -39.05 -24.79 0.95
CA ALA A 400 -39.11 -25.84 1.96
C ALA A 400 -39.18 -25.23 3.40
N ASN A 401 -39.92 -25.84 4.31
CA ASN A 401 -40.11 -25.38 5.68
C ASN A 401 -38.80 -25.20 6.47
N SER A 402 -37.72 -25.85 6.04
CA SER A 402 -36.38 -25.69 6.63
C SER A 402 -35.68 -24.37 6.24
N ILE A 403 -36.19 -23.64 5.25
CA ILE A 403 -35.63 -22.40 4.74
C ILE A 403 -36.42 -21.26 5.32
N THR A 404 -35.85 -20.56 6.29
CA THR A 404 -36.49 -19.46 7.02
C THR A 404 -36.32 -18.09 6.36
N GLU A 405 -35.18 -17.87 5.69
CA GLU A 405 -34.89 -16.62 5.00
C GLU A 405 -35.49 -16.66 3.58
N ARG A 406 -36.27 -15.67 3.25
CA ARG A 406 -36.98 -15.56 1.97
C ARG A 406 -36.55 -14.34 1.14
N ARG A 407 -35.80 -13.41 1.71
CA ARG A 407 -35.29 -12.24 0.98
C ARG A 407 -34.20 -12.69 0.00
N ILE A 408 -34.47 -12.50 -1.28
CA ILE A 408 -33.57 -12.90 -2.36
C ILE A 408 -32.64 -11.75 -2.67
N ALA A 409 -31.36 -12.01 -2.90
CA ALA A 409 -30.37 -11.03 -3.29
C ALA A 409 -29.83 -11.27 -4.72
N SER A 410 -29.74 -12.52 -5.12
CA SER A 410 -29.17 -12.90 -6.43
C SER A 410 -29.74 -14.21 -6.95
N LEU A 411 -29.77 -14.36 -8.26
CA LEU A 411 -30.27 -15.55 -8.96
C LEU A 411 -29.28 -15.98 -10.05
N ALA A 412 -29.08 -17.29 -10.21
CA ALA A 412 -28.34 -17.85 -11.33
C ALA A 412 -28.93 -19.22 -11.70
N ILE A 413 -28.72 -19.66 -12.94
CA ILE A 413 -29.18 -20.97 -13.40
C ILE A 413 -28.02 -21.78 -13.99
N ASP A 414 -28.01 -23.05 -13.68
CA ASP A 414 -27.11 -24.07 -14.22
C ASP A 414 -27.95 -25.23 -14.75
N GLU A 415 -28.04 -25.37 -16.07
CA GLU A 415 -28.94 -26.32 -16.76
C GLU A 415 -30.39 -26.25 -16.27
N SER A 416 -30.81 -27.13 -15.37
CA SER A 416 -32.15 -27.20 -14.77
C SER A 416 -32.18 -26.80 -13.29
N ARG A 417 -31.05 -26.35 -12.73
CA ARG A 417 -30.94 -26.00 -11.31
C ARG A 417 -30.90 -24.48 -11.16
N LEU A 418 -31.84 -23.96 -10.38
CA LEU A 418 -31.87 -22.55 -9.98
C LEU A 418 -31.08 -22.36 -8.69
N TRP A 419 -30.08 -21.52 -8.72
CA TRP A 419 -29.33 -21.09 -7.56
C TRP A 419 -29.91 -19.78 -7.04
N ILE A 420 -30.21 -19.72 -5.75
CA ILE A 420 -30.89 -18.63 -5.10
C ILE A 420 -30.02 -18.13 -3.96
N GLY A 421 -29.46 -16.94 -4.12
CA GLY A 421 -28.73 -16.24 -3.07
C GLY A 421 -29.71 -15.46 -2.19
N THR A 422 -29.68 -15.76 -0.90
CA THR A 422 -30.54 -15.09 0.09
C THR A 422 -29.69 -14.24 1.04
N TRP A 423 -30.37 -13.47 1.88
CA TRP A 423 -29.70 -12.71 2.93
C TRP A 423 -29.07 -13.60 4.01
N GLN A 424 -29.49 -14.85 4.13
CA GLN A 424 -28.94 -15.83 5.07
C GLN A 424 -28.78 -17.21 4.42
N GLY A 425 -27.92 -17.30 3.42
CA GLY A 425 -27.49 -18.55 2.85
C GLY A 425 -27.80 -18.73 1.38
N LEU A 426 -27.22 -19.80 0.85
CA LEU A 426 -27.41 -20.25 -0.52
C LEU A 426 -28.43 -21.39 -0.55
N VAL A 427 -29.40 -21.26 -1.46
CA VAL A 427 -30.44 -22.26 -1.70
C VAL A 427 -30.32 -22.80 -3.12
N LYS A 428 -30.47 -24.09 -3.29
CA LYS A 428 -30.57 -24.79 -4.57
C LYS A 428 -32.04 -25.11 -4.83
N GLY A 429 -32.51 -24.86 -6.03
CA GLY A 429 -33.82 -25.23 -6.52
C GLY A 429 -33.75 -26.10 -7.77
N ASP A 430 -34.32 -27.30 -7.71
CA ASP A 430 -34.45 -28.15 -8.89
C ASP A 430 -35.79 -27.83 -9.58
N ILE A 431 -35.73 -27.41 -10.85
CA ILE A 431 -36.91 -26.96 -11.62
C ILE A 431 -37.65 -28.17 -12.19
N HIS A 432 -38.92 -28.34 -11.85
CA HIS A 432 -39.79 -29.35 -12.39
C HIS A 432 -40.84 -28.73 -13.32
N MET A 433 -40.79 -29.11 -14.58
CA MET A 433 -41.73 -28.62 -15.61
C MET A 433 -42.99 -29.51 -15.64
N GLY A 434 -44.15 -28.91 -15.43
CA GLY A 434 -45.44 -29.52 -15.55
C GLY A 434 -46.46 -28.54 -16.15
N GLN A 435 -47.73 -28.64 -15.86
CA GLN A 435 -48.75 -27.62 -16.20
C GLN A 435 -48.43 -26.27 -15.50
N THR A 436 -47.80 -26.36 -14.35
CA THR A 436 -47.25 -25.20 -13.61
C THR A 436 -45.78 -25.51 -13.26
N ILE A 437 -44.97 -24.47 -13.17
CA ILE A 437 -43.55 -24.57 -12.73
C ILE A 437 -43.57 -24.83 -11.22
N ASN A 438 -42.89 -25.90 -10.80
CA ASN A 438 -42.61 -26.21 -9.41
C ASN A 438 -41.13 -26.23 -9.14
N LEU A 439 -40.70 -25.77 -7.99
CA LEU A 439 -39.29 -25.70 -7.59
C LEU A 439 -39.11 -26.49 -6.28
N ALA A 440 -38.30 -27.54 -6.34
CA ALA A 440 -37.92 -28.24 -5.13
C ALA A 440 -36.69 -27.57 -4.53
N THR A 441 -36.88 -26.84 -3.42
CA THR A 441 -35.81 -26.03 -2.81
C THR A 441 -35.08 -26.79 -1.70
N THR A 442 -33.73 -26.64 -1.67
CA THR A 442 -32.86 -27.25 -0.66
C THR A 442 -31.80 -26.25 -0.25
N GLN A 443 -31.65 -26.00 1.06
CA GLN A 443 -30.57 -25.14 1.56
C GLN A 443 -29.23 -25.86 1.49
N ILE A 444 -28.18 -25.17 1.07
CA ILE A 444 -26.82 -25.69 1.07
C ILE A 444 -26.30 -25.82 2.50
N THR A 445 -25.79 -27.00 2.84
CA THR A 445 -25.31 -27.30 4.21
C THR A 445 -23.87 -26.88 4.50
N HIS A 446 -23.21 -26.18 3.57
CA HIS A 446 -21.83 -25.71 3.76
C HIS A 446 -21.73 -24.82 5.00
N PRO A 447 -20.72 -25.02 5.89
CA PRO A 447 -20.64 -24.35 7.20
C PRO A 447 -20.75 -22.82 7.13
N ILE A 448 -20.12 -22.22 6.14
CA ILE A 448 -20.09 -20.77 5.92
C ILE A 448 -21.30 -20.34 5.09
N LEU A 449 -21.51 -20.91 3.90
CA LEU A 449 -22.52 -20.44 2.94
C LEU A 449 -23.96 -20.52 3.46
N LYS A 450 -24.26 -21.39 4.43
CA LYS A 450 -25.61 -21.50 5.00
C LYS A 450 -26.08 -20.28 5.81
N GLN A 451 -25.16 -19.38 6.19
CA GLN A 451 -25.46 -18.22 7.06
C GLN A 451 -24.97 -16.89 6.49
N GLN A 452 -24.26 -16.91 5.34
CA GLN A 452 -23.74 -15.70 4.71
C GLN A 452 -24.81 -15.00 3.87
N TYR A 453 -24.71 -13.68 3.81
CA TYR A 453 -25.38 -12.90 2.78
C TYR A 453 -24.75 -13.23 1.43
N ILE A 454 -25.54 -13.75 0.48
CA ILE A 454 -25.10 -14.11 -0.86
C ILE A 454 -25.38 -12.93 -1.79
N SER A 455 -24.37 -12.11 -2.02
CA SER A 455 -24.50 -10.83 -2.74
C SER A 455 -24.58 -11.01 -4.27
N SER A 456 -23.92 -12.01 -4.82
CA SER A 456 -23.85 -12.23 -6.26
C SER A 456 -23.72 -13.71 -6.59
N LEU A 457 -24.36 -14.14 -7.67
CA LEU A 457 -24.25 -15.49 -8.22
C LEU A 457 -23.92 -15.40 -9.70
N PHE A 458 -22.99 -16.23 -10.15
CA PHE A 458 -22.63 -16.33 -11.54
C PHE A 458 -22.32 -17.80 -11.92
N VAL A 459 -22.83 -18.27 -13.05
CA VAL A 459 -22.49 -19.57 -13.63
C VAL A 459 -21.72 -19.32 -14.90
N ASP A 460 -20.49 -19.84 -14.97
CA ASP A 460 -19.63 -19.63 -16.13
C ASP A 460 -19.88 -20.67 -17.24
N GLU A 461 -19.25 -20.52 -18.39
CA GLU A 461 -19.37 -21.43 -19.54
C GLU A 461 -18.94 -22.88 -19.26
N LYS A 462 -18.15 -23.10 -18.21
CA LYS A 462 -17.75 -24.44 -17.76
C LYS A 462 -18.76 -25.06 -16.80
N GLY A 463 -19.82 -24.31 -16.46
CA GLY A 463 -20.82 -24.71 -15.45
C GLY A 463 -20.29 -24.61 -14.03
N TYR A 464 -19.22 -23.83 -13.75
CA TYR A 464 -18.79 -23.57 -12.40
C TYR A 464 -19.70 -22.50 -11.79
N LEU A 465 -20.18 -22.77 -10.59
CA LEU A 465 -20.95 -21.79 -9.82
C LEU A 465 -20.01 -20.92 -8.99
N TRP A 466 -20.06 -19.63 -9.24
CA TRP A 466 -19.35 -18.59 -8.50
C TRP A 466 -20.32 -17.90 -7.56
N VAL A 467 -19.96 -17.82 -6.27
CA VAL A 467 -20.83 -17.31 -5.20
C VAL A 467 -20.10 -16.17 -4.48
N GLY A 468 -20.56 -14.97 -4.66
CA GLY A 468 -20.08 -13.79 -3.92
C GLY A 468 -20.81 -13.67 -2.58
N THR A 469 -20.04 -13.38 -1.54
CA THR A 469 -20.59 -13.22 -0.18
C THR A 469 -20.32 -11.84 0.40
N GLY A 470 -21.13 -11.46 1.40
CA GLY A 470 -21.00 -10.16 2.06
C GLY A 470 -19.76 -10.00 2.95
N SER A 471 -19.09 -11.10 3.35
CA SER A 471 -17.94 -11.00 4.27
C SER A 471 -16.91 -12.12 4.18
N ALA A 472 -17.18 -13.18 3.42
CA ALA A 472 -16.34 -14.39 3.37
C ALA A 472 -15.68 -14.62 1.99
N GLY A 473 -15.63 -13.58 1.14
CA GLY A 473 -15.02 -13.67 -0.18
C GLY A 473 -15.90 -14.39 -1.20
N VAL A 474 -15.25 -15.03 -2.17
CA VAL A 474 -15.87 -15.78 -3.26
C VAL A 474 -15.78 -17.28 -2.98
N PHE A 475 -16.85 -17.99 -3.22
CA PHE A 475 -16.86 -19.46 -3.24
C PHE A 475 -17.07 -19.95 -4.67
N VAL A 476 -16.28 -20.91 -5.07
CA VAL A 476 -16.41 -21.55 -6.39
C VAL A 476 -16.80 -23.00 -6.21
N LYS A 477 -17.80 -23.44 -6.95
CA LYS A 477 -18.23 -24.84 -7.00
C LYS A 477 -18.01 -25.38 -8.42
N PRO A 478 -16.86 -26.01 -8.70
CA PRO A 478 -16.71 -26.79 -9.93
C PRO A 478 -17.70 -27.97 -9.96
N GLN A 479 -18.04 -28.47 -11.14
CA GLN A 479 -19.10 -29.46 -11.29
C GLN A 479 -18.90 -30.76 -10.46
N GLN A 480 -17.65 -31.21 -10.31
CA GLN A 480 -17.33 -32.51 -9.64
C GLN A 480 -16.34 -32.34 -8.46
N ALA A 481 -15.99 -31.13 -8.06
CA ALA A 481 -15.07 -30.86 -6.96
C ALA A 481 -15.78 -30.25 -5.74
N ASP A 482 -15.11 -30.21 -4.61
CA ASP A 482 -15.58 -29.49 -3.42
C ASP A 482 -15.58 -27.97 -3.58
N TRP A 483 -16.19 -27.26 -2.63
CA TRP A 483 -16.19 -25.81 -2.59
C TRP A 483 -14.77 -25.27 -2.39
N ILE A 484 -14.40 -24.28 -3.19
CA ILE A 484 -13.15 -23.55 -3.08
C ILE A 484 -13.48 -22.14 -2.57
N GLN A 485 -12.87 -21.74 -1.48
CA GLN A 485 -13.00 -20.38 -0.94
C GLN A 485 -11.80 -19.52 -1.36
N ILE A 486 -12.09 -18.32 -1.85
CA ILE A 486 -11.11 -17.31 -2.25
C ILE A 486 -11.41 -16.03 -1.46
N GLU A 487 -10.43 -15.56 -0.70
CA GLU A 487 -10.57 -14.42 0.19
C GLU A 487 -9.38 -13.46 0.08
N SER A 488 -9.35 -12.42 0.90
CA SER A 488 -8.25 -11.43 0.88
C SER A 488 -6.87 -12.05 1.16
N ALA A 489 -6.80 -13.15 1.90
CA ALA A 489 -5.56 -13.92 2.07
C ALA A 489 -5.05 -14.55 0.75
N ASN A 490 -5.93 -14.76 -0.23
CA ASN A 490 -5.60 -15.25 -1.56
C ASN A 490 -5.39 -14.11 -2.58
N GLY A 491 -5.47 -12.83 -2.18
CA GLY A 491 -5.23 -11.69 -3.04
C GLY A 491 -6.47 -10.86 -3.43
N LEU A 492 -7.67 -11.18 -2.93
CA LEU A 492 -8.84 -10.31 -3.17
C LEU A 492 -8.66 -8.95 -2.48
N PRO A 493 -9.09 -7.84 -3.12
CA PRO A 493 -9.05 -6.50 -2.50
C PRO A 493 -9.87 -6.41 -1.21
N GLY A 494 -10.88 -7.24 -1.07
CA GLY A 494 -11.74 -7.31 0.10
C GLY A 494 -12.68 -8.50 0.05
N ASN A 495 -13.16 -8.94 1.21
CA ASN A 495 -14.05 -10.11 1.35
C ASN A 495 -15.54 -9.79 1.15
N ASN A 496 -15.91 -8.51 1.03
CA ASN A 496 -17.26 -8.10 0.68
C ASN A 496 -17.38 -8.00 -0.84
N ILE A 497 -18.00 -9.02 -1.44
CA ILE A 497 -18.17 -9.12 -2.88
C ILE A 497 -19.42 -8.35 -3.29
N ALA A 498 -19.27 -7.44 -4.25
CA ALA A 498 -20.37 -6.65 -4.78
C ALA A 498 -21.01 -7.34 -6.00
N ALA A 499 -20.21 -7.68 -7.01
CA ALA A 499 -20.71 -8.33 -8.22
C ALA A 499 -19.62 -9.22 -8.84
N ILE A 500 -20.07 -10.18 -9.66
CA ILE A 500 -19.24 -11.13 -10.42
C ILE A 500 -19.64 -11.05 -11.89
N ALA A 501 -18.66 -10.97 -12.79
CA ALA A 501 -18.87 -10.96 -14.24
C ALA A 501 -17.74 -11.69 -14.98
N GLY A 502 -17.99 -12.10 -16.22
CA GLY A 502 -17.01 -12.75 -17.08
C GLY A 502 -17.62 -13.96 -17.79
N GLU A 503 -17.73 -13.91 -19.10
CA GLU A 503 -18.42 -14.94 -19.86
C GLU A 503 -17.46 -15.77 -20.73
N LYS A 504 -16.56 -15.17 -21.48
CA LYS A 504 -15.74 -15.87 -22.50
C LYS A 504 -14.22 -15.82 -22.26
N ALA A 505 -13.77 -15.16 -21.18
CA ALA A 505 -12.36 -15.02 -20.88
C ALA A 505 -11.86 -16.10 -19.92
N ASP A 506 -10.55 -16.32 -19.88
CA ASP A 506 -9.90 -17.22 -18.92
C ASP A 506 -10.00 -16.72 -17.46
N HIS A 507 -10.54 -15.51 -17.27
CA HIS A 507 -10.65 -14.87 -15.98
C HIS A 507 -12.11 -14.54 -15.64
N ILE A 508 -12.46 -14.75 -14.38
CA ILE A 508 -13.69 -14.25 -13.78
C ILE A 508 -13.37 -12.98 -12.99
N TRP A 509 -14.08 -11.92 -13.29
CA TRP A 509 -13.90 -10.62 -12.66
C TRP A 509 -14.84 -10.43 -11.49
N VAL A 510 -14.30 -9.92 -10.42
CA VAL A 510 -15.02 -9.72 -9.16
C VAL A 510 -14.80 -8.30 -8.68
N SER A 511 -15.90 -7.58 -8.41
CA SER A 511 -15.86 -6.29 -7.75
C SER A 511 -16.13 -6.43 -6.25
N THR A 512 -15.47 -5.60 -5.47
CA THR A 512 -15.59 -5.56 -4.00
C THR A 512 -15.82 -4.13 -3.53
N THR A 513 -16.03 -3.93 -2.26
CA THR A 513 -16.07 -2.58 -1.68
C THR A 513 -14.73 -1.84 -1.73
N ARG A 514 -13.61 -2.52 -2.03
CA ARG A 514 -12.25 -1.95 -2.03
C ARG A 514 -11.56 -1.95 -3.38
N GLY A 515 -12.15 -2.53 -4.41
CA GLY A 515 -11.55 -2.62 -5.74
C GLY A 515 -12.04 -3.83 -6.52
N ILE A 516 -11.36 -4.11 -7.62
CA ILE A 516 -11.69 -5.19 -8.54
C ILE A 516 -10.53 -6.19 -8.57
N ALA A 517 -10.85 -7.46 -8.77
CA ALA A 517 -9.89 -8.51 -9.03
C ALA A 517 -10.33 -9.40 -10.19
N ALA A 518 -9.37 -9.94 -10.90
CA ALA A 518 -9.57 -11.04 -11.83
C ALA A 518 -9.10 -12.34 -11.20
N ILE A 519 -9.86 -13.38 -11.35
CA ILE A 519 -9.57 -14.71 -10.83
C ILE A 519 -9.41 -15.63 -12.05
N ASN A 520 -8.26 -16.30 -12.17
CA ASN A 520 -8.08 -17.27 -13.22
C ASN A 520 -9.04 -18.46 -12.99
N ARG A 521 -9.87 -18.76 -13.95
CA ARG A 521 -10.95 -19.75 -13.87
C ARG A 521 -10.42 -21.18 -13.62
N TYR A 522 -9.17 -21.47 -14.00
CA TYR A 522 -8.59 -22.84 -13.93
C TYR A 522 -7.68 -23.03 -12.71
N THR A 523 -6.83 -22.04 -12.42
CA THR A 523 -5.86 -22.10 -11.30
C THR A 523 -6.41 -21.50 -10.02
N PHE A 524 -7.47 -20.66 -10.11
CA PHE A 524 -8.05 -19.86 -9.04
C PHE A 524 -7.08 -18.82 -8.46
N ASP A 525 -5.99 -18.52 -9.20
CA ASP A 525 -5.08 -17.44 -8.84
C ASP A 525 -5.78 -16.10 -8.98
N VAL A 526 -5.57 -15.25 -8.00
CA VAL A 526 -6.19 -13.92 -7.93
C VAL A 526 -5.17 -12.86 -8.33
N THR A 527 -5.57 -11.99 -9.26
CA THR A 527 -4.82 -10.78 -9.56
C THR A 527 -5.68 -9.56 -9.23
N SER A 528 -5.28 -8.85 -8.20
CA SER A 528 -5.99 -7.65 -7.75
C SER A 528 -5.64 -6.45 -8.61
N ALA A 529 -6.66 -5.73 -9.04
CA ALA A 529 -6.54 -4.43 -9.68
C ALA A 529 -6.85 -3.26 -8.70
N ALA A 530 -6.93 -3.55 -7.39
CA ALA A 530 -7.30 -2.57 -6.35
C ALA A 530 -6.38 -1.33 -6.32
N ASN A 531 -5.14 -1.49 -6.74
CA ASN A 531 -4.12 -0.44 -6.74
C ASN A 531 -3.94 0.24 -8.11
N ALA A 532 -4.79 -0.03 -9.08
CA ALA A 532 -4.75 0.66 -10.36
C ALA A 532 -5.29 2.08 -10.21
N PRO A 533 -4.61 3.13 -10.75
CA PRO A 533 -5.06 4.52 -10.65
C PRO A 533 -6.47 4.77 -11.20
N SER A 534 -6.92 3.88 -12.08
CA SER A 534 -8.20 3.95 -12.76
C SER A 534 -9.40 3.45 -11.95
N MET A 535 -9.19 2.88 -10.74
CA MET A 535 -10.29 2.32 -9.94
C MET A 535 -10.92 3.31 -8.96
N ALA A 536 -11.22 4.49 -9.46
CA ALA A 536 -11.79 5.58 -8.68
C ALA A 536 -13.27 5.41 -8.28
N ASN A 537 -13.95 4.36 -8.78
CA ASN A 537 -15.40 4.16 -8.61
C ASN A 537 -15.78 3.26 -7.43
N ALA A 538 -14.80 2.71 -6.71
CA ALA A 538 -15.09 1.95 -5.48
C ALA A 538 -15.67 2.85 -4.37
N PRO A 539 -16.52 2.33 -3.46
CA PRO A 539 -17.04 0.96 -3.42
C PRO A 539 -18.02 0.65 -4.55
N TYR A 540 -17.96 -0.58 -5.06
CA TYR A 540 -18.84 -1.04 -6.12
C TYR A 540 -20.22 -1.46 -5.58
N ALA A 541 -21.24 -1.33 -6.42
CA ALA A 541 -22.62 -1.63 -6.06
C ALA A 541 -22.93 -3.14 -6.23
N HIS A 542 -23.78 -3.67 -5.37
CA HIS A 542 -24.19 -5.05 -5.43
C HIS A 542 -24.93 -5.36 -6.75
N SER A 543 -24.59 -6.47 -7.38
CA SER A 543 -25.16 -6.94 -8.65
C SER A 543 -25.04 -5.97 -9.84
N ALA A 544 -24.27 -4.88 -9.70
CA ALA A 544 -24.04 -3.91 -10.76
C ALA A 544 -22.86 -4.36 -11.64
N ALA A 545 -23.04 -5.40 -12.42
CA ALA A 545 -22.03 -5.90 -13.35
C ALA A 545 -22.70 -6.43 -14.62
N THR A 546 -21.98 -6.27 -15.76
CA THR A 546 -22.37 -6.87 -17.04
C THR A 546 -21.13 -7.11 -17.89
N THR A 547 -21.30 -7.97 -18.93
CA THR A 547 -20.31 -8.18 -19.97
C THR A 547 -20.86 -7.62 -21.28
N THR A 548 -20.07 -6.85 -22.02
CA THR A 548 -20.47 -6.32 -23.33
C THR A 548 -20.36 -7.40 -24.43
N GLY A 549 -20.93 -7.12 -25.61
CA GLY A 549 -20.77 -8.01 -26.76
C GLY A 549 -19.33 -8.19 -27.24
N GLU A 550 -18.45 -7.23 -26.90
CA GLU A 550 -17.00 -7.25 -27.18
C GLU A 550 -16.17 -7.90 -26.06
N ASN A 551 -16.83 -8.48 -25.06
CA ASN A 551 -16.26 -9.07 -23.82
C ASN A 551 -15.67 -8.07 -22.83
N ASP A 552 -15.94 -6.78 -22.94
CA ASP A 552 -15.58 -5.84 -21.89
C ASP A 552 -16.38 -6.10 -20.64
N ILE A 553 -15.72 -5.98 -19.51
CA ILE A 553 -16.35 -6.15 -18.19
C ILE A 553 -16.71 -4.78 -17.64
N VAL A 554 -17.93 -4.62 -17.21
CA VAL A 554 -18.44 -3.35 -16.67
C VAL A 554 -18.92 -3.52 -15.24
N PHE A 555 -18.45 -2.62 -14.36
CA PHE A 555 -18.89 -2.56 -12.96
C PHE A 555 -19.44 -1.18 -12.63
N GLY A 556 -20.57 -1.14 -11.91
CA GLY A 556 -21.16 0.08 -11.34
C GLY A 556 -20.71 0.33 -9.91
N GLY A 557 -20.45 1.60 -9.59
CA GLY A 557 -19.98 2.00 -8.25
C GLY A 557 -20.60 3.31 -7.77
N VAL A 558 -20.14 3.80 -6.61
CA VAL A 558 -20.68 5.02 -5.99
C VAL A 558 -20.30 6.31 -6.71
N ASN A 559 -19.30 6.28 -7.57
CA ASN A 559 -18.82 7.44 -8.33
C ASN A 559 -19.04 7.32 -9.84
N GLY A 560 -19.60 6.20 -10.33
CA GLY A 560 -19.82 5.96 -11.75
C GLY A 560 -19.58 4.53 -12.18
N LEU A 561 -19.12 4.33 -13.42
CA LEU A 561 -18.84 3.04 -14.04
C LEU A 561 -17.35 2.82 -14.25
N THR A 562 -16.91 1.58 -14.11
CA THR A 562 -15.59 1.11 -14.57
C THR A 562 -15.81 0.10 -15.69
N ILE A 563 -15.25 0.35 -16.87
CA ILE A 563 -15.25 -0.55 -18.03
C ILE A 563 -13.84 -1.10 -18.19
N ILE A 564 -13.71 -2.39 -18.33
CA ILE A 564 -12.44 -3.11 -18.48
C ILE A 564 -12.45 -3.85 -19.80
N ASP A 565 -11.55 -3.46 -20.71
CA ASP A 565 -11.22 -4.23 -21.90
C ASP A 565 -10.45 -5.48 -21.48
N SER A 566 -11.15 -6.58 -21.25
CA SER A 566 -10.59 -7.80 -20.70
C SER A 566 -9.59 -8.47 -21.64
N ALA A 567 -9.70 -8.25 -22.95
CA ALA A 567 -8.83 -8.83 -23.96
C ALA A 567 -7.44 -8.18 -23.99
N ASN A 568 -7.37 -6.87 -23.72
CA ASN A 568 -6.15 -6.08 -23.73
C ASN A 568 -5.63 -5.77 -22.31
N PHE A 569 -6.32 -6.21 -21.27
CA PHE A 569 -5.88 -6.00 -19.90
C PHE A 569 -4.65 -6.83 -19.58
N THR A 570 -3.56 -6.18 -19.27
CA THR A 570 -2.33 -6.84 -18.85
C THR A 570 -2.21 -6.84 -17.34
N PHE A 571 -2.17 -8.02 -16.74
CA PHE A 571 -2.01 -8.20 -15.30
C PHE A 571 -0.58 -7.94 -14.83
N SER A 572 0.42 -8.01 -15.74
CA SER A 572 1.81 -7.78 -15.37
C SER A 572 2.09 -6.29 -15.23
N ARG A 573 2.33 -5.83 -14.01
CA ARG A 573 2.98 -4.54 -13.81
C ARG A 573 4.46 -4.68 -14.17
N PRO A 574 5.02 -3.70 -14.92
CA PRO A 574 6.45 -3.73 -15.19
C PRO A 574 7.22 -3.66 -13.87
N THR A 575 8.25 -4.48 -13.74
CA THR A 575 9.18 -4.37 -12.63
C THR A 575 9.85 -3.00 -12.68
N VAL A 576 9.83 -2.30 -11.56
CA VAL A 576 10.47 -0.99 -11.43
C VAL A 576 11.72 -1.10 -10.56
N PRO A 577 12.80 -0.36 -10.84
CA PRO A 577 13.97 -0.37 -9.99
C PRO A 577 13.67 0.32 -8.65
N ILE A 578 14.23 -0.22 -7.56
CA ILE A 578 14.36 0.51 -6.31
C ILE A 578 15.65 1.31 -6.36
N VAL A 579 15.56 2.56 -5.95
CA VAL A 579 16.73 3.45 -5.80
C VAL A 579 16.82 3.94 -4.36
N LEU A 580 18.04 4.20 -3.91
CA LEU A 580 18.25 4.98 -2.69
C LEU A 580 18.07 6.46 -3.05
N THR A 581 17.28 7.18 -2.27
CA THR A 581 17.01 8.60 -2.49
C THR A 581 17.84 9.49 -1.56
N ASP A 582 18.19 8.98 -0.38
CA ASP A 582 19.14 9.62 0.54
C ASP A 582 19.83 8.59 1.42
N ILE A 583 21.06 8.88 1.85
CA ILE A 583 21.80 8.12 2.84
C ILE A 583 22.30 9.11 3.89
N THR A 584 21.68 9.09 5.05
CA THR A 584 22.01 9.99 6.15
C THR A 584 22.79 9.28 7.24
N LEU A 585 23.96 9.80 7.57
CA LEU A 585 24.79 9.33 8.66
C LEU A 585 24.71 10.33 9.82
N VAL A 586 24.41 9.85 11.02
CA VAL A 586 24.53 10.61 12.26
C VAL A 586 25.76 10.15 13.01
N ASN A 587 26.73 11.02 13.12
CA ASN A 587 27.98 10.78 13.82
C ASN A 587 27.86 10.84 15.34
N GLN A 588 28.94 10.54 16.06
CA GLN A 588 28.97 10.54 17.53
C GLN A 588 28.75 11.93 18.14
N ASP A 589 29.13 12.98 17.44
CA ASP A 589 28.96 14.38 17.82
C ASP A 589 27.61 14.99 17.43
N ASP A 590 26.67 14.16 17.01
CA ASP A 590 25.36 14.53 16.46
C ASP A 590 25.41 15.32 15.15
N SER A 591 26.55 15.40 14.50
CA SER A 591 26.65 15.94 13.15
C SER A 591 25.95 14.99 12.16
N ILE A 592 25.22 15.59 11.22
CA ILE A 592 24.48 14.87 10.16
C ILE A 592 25.26 15.04 8.86
N GLU A 593 25.60 13.94 8.23
CA GLU A 593 26.28 13.90 6.95
C GLU A 593 25.43 13.12 5.94
N SER A 594 25.20 13.68 4.75
CA SER A 594 24.59 12.96 3.64
C SER A 594 25.70 12.31 2.80
N LEU A 595 25.60 11.01 2.63
CA LEU A 595 26.56 10.21 1.87
C LEU A 595 26.11 10.11 0.41
N GLY A 596 27.08 10.10 -0.51
CA GLY A 596 26.79 10.02 -1.94
C GLY A 596 26.10 8.71 -2.34
N LEU A 597 25.07 8.79 -3.19
CA LEU A 597 24.23 7.67 -3.64
C LEU A 597 24.92 6.73 -4.63
N THR A 598 26.02 7.16 -5.26
CA THR A 598 26.68 6.46 -6.38
C THR A 598 27.69 5.40 -5.94
N ALA A 599 28.08 5.37 -4.66
CA ALA A 599 29.05 4.38 -4.17
C ALA A 599 28.42 2.97 -4.13
N THR A 600 29.05 2.00 -4.80
CA THR A 600 28.64 0.58 -4.75
C THR A 600 28.85 -0.01 -3.36
N ASP A 601 29.95 0.37 -2.71
CA ASP A 601 30.33 -0.08 -1.38
C ASP A 601 30.36 1.13 -0.43
N LEU A 602 29.52 1.10 0.58
CA LEU A 602 29.40 2.18 1.53
C LEU A 602 30.28 1.89 2.76
N THR A 603 31.29 2.74 2.97
CA THR A 603 32.11 2.68 4.17
C THR A 603 31.53 3.60 5.24
N VAL A 604 31.16 3.04 6.38
CA VAL A 604 30.62 3.77 7.51
C VAL A 604 31.75 4.02 8.52
N PRO A 605 31.95 5.27 8.97
CA PRO A 605 32.98 5.57 9.95
C PRO A 605 32.69 4.86 11.28
N PRO A 606 33.74 4.63 12.08
CA PRO A 606 33.57 3.97 13.37
C PRO A 606 32.72 4.81 14.33
N LEU A 607 31.95 4.14 15.19
CA LEU A 607 31.11 4.77 16.21
C LEU A 607 29.96 5.65 15.69
N ALA A 608 29.53 5.44 14.47
CA ALA A 608 28.31 6.06 13.97
C ALA A 608 27.09 5.73 14.86
N LYS A 609 26.30 6.74 15.23
CA LYS A 609 25.10 6.54 16.06
C LYS A 609 23.97 5.91 15.27
N ARG A 610 23.77 6.38 14.05
CA ARG A 610 22.65 5.96 13.20
C ARG A 610 22.99 6.15 11.73
N LEU A 611 22.62 5.15 10.95
CA LEU A 611 22.65 5.21 9.50
C LEU A 611 21.23 5.02 9.00
N THR A 612 20.75 5.96 8.20
CA THR A 612 19.39 5.94 7.64
C THR A 612 19.49 5.89 6.12
N PHE A 613 18.79 4.95 5.52
CA PHE A 613 18.63 4.85 4.08
C PHE A 613 17.20 5.24 3.74
N GLU A 614 17.05 6.25 2.93
CA GLU A 614 15.79 6.55 2.29
C GLU A 614 15.77 5.90 0.90
N PHE A 615 14.66 5.26 0.53
CA PHE A 615 14.54 4.52 -0.72
C PHE A 615 13.17 4.68 -1.34
N ALA A 616 13.09 4.46 -2.65
CA ALA A 616 11.82 4.44 -3.38
C ALA A 616 11.89 3.47 -4.55
N ALA A 617 10.84 2.69 -4.75
CA ALA A 617 10.57 2.09 -6.05
C ALA A 617 10.13 3.20 -7.02
N LEU A 618 10.68 3.20 -8.24
CA LEU A 618 10.35 4.22 -9.24
C LEU A 618 9.00 3.91 -9.92
N ASP A 619 8.00 3.61 -9.09
CA ASP A 619 6.61 3.56 -9.50
C ASP A 619 5.99 4.94 -9.34
N TYR A 620 5.72 5.60 -10.47
CA TYR A 620 5.10 6.93 -10.49
C TYR A 620 3.59 6.88 -10.70
N LEU A 621 3.01 5.67 -10.86
CA LEU A 621 1.57 5.51 -11.08
C LEU A 621 0.79 5.36 -9.77
N THR A 622 1.31 4.53 -8.86
CA THR A 622 0.66 4.26 -7.57
C THR A 622 1.67 4.21 -6.42
N PRO A 623 2.48 5.24 -6.22
CA PRO A 623 3.55 5.21 -5.22
C PRO A 623 3.02 5.02 -3.79
N GLU A 624 1.80 5.48 -3.51
CA GLU A 624 1.13 5.37 -2.21
C GLU A 624 0.69 3.94 -1.84
N HIS A 625 0.57 3.06 -2.81
CA HIS A 625 0.14 1.68 -2.60
C HIS A 625 1.29 0.67 -2.63
N THR A 626 2.53 1.15 -2.81
CA THR A 626 3.69 0.26 -2.82
C THR A 626 4.09 -0.11 -1.40
N HIS A 627 4.08 -1.40 -1.10
CA HIS A 627 4.56 -1.96 0.15
C HIS A 627 6.04 -2.25 0.04
N TYR A 628 6.78 -2.05 1.12
CA TYR A 628 8.21 -2.30 1.18
C TYR A 628 8.55 -3.22 2.34
N ARG A 629 9.64 -3.97 2.19
CA ARG A 629 10.30 -4.63 3.30
C ARG A 629 11.81 -4.55 3.11
N TYR A 630 12.49 -4.44 4.21
CA TYR A 630 13.96 -4.47 4.20
C TYR A 630 14.50 -5.38 5.29
N ARG A 631 15.73 -5.84 5.10
CA ARG A 631 16.51 -6.53 6.13
C ARG A 631 17.98 -6.19 5.97
N VAL A 632 18.71 -6.34 7.07
CA VAL A 632 20.16 -6.15 7.10
C VAL A 632 20.80 -7.47 7.48
N LEU A 633 21.41 -8.13 6.49
CA LEU A 633 22.19 -9.34 6.71
C LEU A 633 23.46 -8.98 7.47
N GLY A 634 23.81 -9.78 8.48
CA GLY A 634 24.89 -9.51 9.40
C GLY A 634 24.43 -8.87 10.74
N LEU A 635 23.17 -8.35 10.78
CA LEU A 635 22.56 -7.87 12.04
C LEU A 635 21.62 -8.95 12.61
N ASP A 636 20.34 -8.91 12.30
CA ASP A 636 19.33 -9.89 12.76
C ASP A 636 18.71 -10.68 11.60
N GLY A 637 18.88 -10.21 10.36
CA GLY A 637 18.42 -10.88 9.15
C GLY A 637 16.91 -10.98 8.98
N ASN A 638 16.11 -10.46 9.90
CA ASN A 638 14.65 -10.48 9.82
C ASN A 638 14.13 -9.39 8.90
N TRP A 639 13.02 -9.69 8.21
CA TRP A 639 12.34 -8.71 7.38
C TRP A 639 11.57 -7.71 8.24
N VAL A 640 11.83 -6.42 8.02
CA VAL A 640 11.09 -5.29 8.60
C VAL A 640 10.19 -4.72 7.50
N GLN A 641 8.90 -4.58 7.77
CA GLN A 641 7.96 -3.96 6.85
C GLN A 641 8.04 -2.44 6.95
N ALA A 642 7.97 -1.78 5.82
CA ALA A 642 7.85 -0.33 5.68
C ALA A 642 6.73 -0.03 4.68
N ASN A 643 6.07 1.11 4.84
CA ASN A 643 5.00 1.54 3.95
C ASN A 643 5.46 2.66 3.00
N ALA A 644 4.59 3.07 2.09
CA ALA A 644 4.87 4.13 1.13
C ALA A 644 5.19 5.49 1.78
N GLU A 645 4.72 5.76 3.00
CA GLU A 645 4.95 7.00 3.72
C GLU A 645 6.26 6.99 4.52
N GLN A 646 6.72 5.80 4.95
CA GLN A 646 7.91 5.60 5.78
C GLN A 646 8.92 4.71 5.05
N ARG A 647 9.48 5.20 3.96
CA ARG A 647 10.47 4.51 3.12
C ARG A 647 11.88 4.64 3.69
N LEU A 648 12.05 4.24 4.94
CA LEU A 648 13.29 4.39 5.69
C LEU A 648 13.76 3.04 6.23
N ALA A 649 15.02 2.70 5.98
CA ALA A 649 15.73 1.64 6.67
C ALA A 649 16.72 2.28 7.65
N VAL A 650 16.57 1.98 8.94
CA VAL A 650 17.37 2.59 10.00
C VAL A 650 18.22 1.54 10.69
N ILE A 651 19.53 1.78 10.72
CA ILE A 651 20.50 0.97 11.44
C ILE A 651 21.05 1.84 12.58
N THR A 652 20.81 1.41 13.84
CA THR A 652 21.28 2.13 15.01
C THR A 652 22.51 1.44 15.59
N MET A 653 23.53 2.23 15.94
CA MET A 653 24.77 1.77 16.56
C MET A 653 25.37 0.50 15.90
N PRO A 654 25.65 0.54 14.60
CA PRO A 654 26.18 -0.64 13.93
C PRO A 654 27.54 -1.03 14.52
N GLN A 655 27.71 -2.32 14.82
CA GLN A 655 29.01 -2.85 15.22
C GLN A 655 29.95 -2.91 14.02
N PRO A 656 31.29 -2.87 14.23
CA PRO A 656 32.24 -3.08 13.13
C PRO A 656 32.02 -4.42 12.44
N GLY A 657 31.91 -4.42 11.12
CA GLY A 657 31.68 -5.64 10.33
C GLY A 657 31.10 -5.35 8.95
N ASP A 658 30.88 -6.43 8.22
CA ASP A 658 30.28 -6.42 6.89
C ASP A 658 28.78 -6.69 6.99
N TYR A 659 28.00 -5.81 6.41
CA TYR A 659 26.55 -5.91 6.38
C TYR A 659 26.04 -5.82 4.93
N THR A 660 24.86 -6.42 4.67
CA THR A 660 24.20 -6.26 3.39
C THR A 660 22.76 -5.80 3.62
N LEU A 661 22.44 -4.60 3.18
CA LEU A 661 21.07 -4.10 3.12
C LEU A 661 20.38 -4.71 1.91
N GLN A 662 19.23 -5.34 2.13
CA GLN A 662 18.34 -5.86 1.10
C GLN A 662 16.98 -5.18 1.24
N ILE A 663 16.46 -4.69 0.11
CA ILE A 663 15.14 -4.04 0.05
C ILE A 663 14.35 -4.71 -1.06
N GLU A 664 13.11 -5.04 -0.76
CA GLU A 664 12.13 -5.59 -1.69
C GLU A 664 10.85 -4.77 -1.65
N TYR A 665 10.10 -4.77 -2.73
CA TYR A 665 8.79 -4.12 -2.79
C TYR A 665 7.72 -5.09 -3.28
N SER A 666 6.47 -4.73 -3.00
CA SER A 666 5.28 -5.44 -3.42
C SER A 666 4.14 -4.46 -3.70
N TYR A 667 3.32 -4.76 -4.68
CA TYR A 667 2.12 -3.99 -4.98
C TYR A 667 0.87 -4.48 -4.23
N ASP A 668 0.87 -5.72 -3.79
CA ASP A 668 -0.25 -6.40 -3.13
C ASP A 668 0.03 -6.78 -1.66
N GLY A 669 1.27 -6.58 -1.21
CA GLY A 669 1.73 -6.98 0.12
C GLY A 669 1.96 -8.50 0.28
N ILE A 670 1.72 -9.30 -0.76
CA ILE A 670 1.81 -10.77 -0.77
C ILE A 670 2.96 -11.23 -1.67
N SER A 671 2.96 -10.78 -2.92
CA SER A 671 3.97 -11.12 -3.93
C SER A 671 5.11 -10.10 -3.89
N TRP A 672 6.31 -10.54 -3.51
CA TRP A 672 7.47 -9.66 -3.34
C TRP A 672 8.44 -9.79 -4.51
N GLU A 673 8.82 -8.65 -5.10
CA GLU A 673 9.90 -8.56 -6.07
C GLU A 673 11.23 -8.80 -5.38
N LYS A 674 11.78 -9.98 -5.62
CA LYS A 674 12.99 -10.46 -4.96
C LYS A 674 14.22 -9.74 -5.52
N ASN A 675 15.18 -9.46 -4.64
CA ASN A 675 16.46 -8.88 -4.98
C ASN A 675 16.40 -7.50 -5.68
N ALA A 676 15.39 -6.69 -5.35
CA ALA A 676 15.21 -5.41 -6.04
C ALA A 676 16.33 -4.40 -5.74
N LEU A 677 16.87 -4.40 -4.50
CA LEU A 677 18.07 -3.61 -4.16
C LEU A 677 18.98 -4.34 -3.17
N HIS A 678 20.27 -4.37 -3.48
CA HIS A 678 21.31 -4.88 -2.60
C HIS A 678 22.42 -3.83 -2.44
N ARG A 679 22.82 -3.54 -1.18
CA ARG A 679 23.95 -2.64 -0.87
C ARG A 679 24.84 -3.26 0.18
N GLN A 680 26.14 -3.29 -0.09
CA GLN A 680 27.15 -3.71 0.88
C GLN A 680 27.55 -2.53 1.75
N LEU A 681 27.67 -2.76 3.04
CA LEU A 681 27.99 -1.78 4.06
C LEU A 681 29.17 -2.32 4.86
N LEU A 682 30.26 -1.58 4.88
CA LEU A 682 31.42 -1.89 5.70
C LEU A 682 31.49 -0.89 6.86
N VAL A 683 31.19 -1.34 8.07
CA VAL A 683 31.35 -0.52 9.28
C VAL A 683 32.77 -0.68 9.81
N MET A 684 33.53 0.41 9.75
CA MET A 684 34.92 0.40 10.16
C MET A 684 35.07 0.27 11.70
N PRO A 685 36.02 -0.53 12.18
CA PRO A 685 36.34 -0.56 13.60
C PRO A 685 37.01 0.74 14.04
N ALA A 686 36.67 1.22 15.24
CA ALA A 686 37.42 2.29 15.86
C ALA A 686 38.88 1.88 16.06
N TRP A 687 39.79 2.86 16.01
CA TRP A 687 41.23 2.60 16.10
C TRP A 687 41.62 1.69 17.26
N TYR A 688 40.94 1.83 18.41
CA TYR A 688 41.17 1.01 19.59
C TYR A 688 40.54 -0.39 19.51
N GLN A 689 39.65 -0.64 18.58
CA GLN A 689 39.01 -1.95 18.33
C GLN A 689 39.84 -2.81 17.36
N THR A 690 40.79 -2.21 16.64
CA THR A 690 41.64 -2.91 15.68
C THR A 690 42.53 -3.92 16.40
N LEU A 691 42.89 -5.01 15.68
CA LEU A 691 43.81 -6.03 16.22
C LEU A 691 45.16 -5.42 16.57
N LEU A 692 45.64 -4.45 15.77
CA LEU A 692 46.86 -3.75 16.03
C LEU A 692 46.81 -2.95 17.36
N ALA A 693 45.72 -2.19 17.57
CA ALA A 693 45.56 -1.40 18.78
C ALA A 693 45.46 -2.30 20.04
N LYS A 694 44.72 -3.42 19.92
CA LYS A 694 44.63 -4.43 20.97
C LYS A 694 46.01 -5.04 21.29
N PHE A 695 46.77 -5.37 20.22
CA PHE A 695 48.12 -5.86 20.35
C PHE A 695 49.06 -4.85 21.06
N VAL A 696 49.00 -3.57 20.61
CA VAL A 696 49.77 -2.47 21.22
C VAL A 696 49.36 -2.27 22.66
N ALA A 697 48.04 -2.31 22.98
CA ALA A 697 47.56 -2.20 24.35
C ALA A 697 48.05 -3.36 25.25
N ILE A 698 48.05 -4.60 24.70
CA ILE A 698 48.63 -5.77 25.41
C ILE A 698 50.14 -5.60 25.62
N VAL A 699 50.88 -5.16 24.62
CA VAL A 699 52.32 -4.88 24.73
C VAL A 699 52.55 -3.79 25.79
N PHE A 700 51.76 -2.69 25.72
CA PHE A 700 51.86 -1.61 26.68
C PHE A 700 51.54 -2.10 28.13
N LEU A 701 50.48 -2.95 28.27
CA LEU A 701 50.16 -3.58 29.54
C LEU A 701 51.31 -4.48 30.03
N CYS A 702 51.89 -5.30 29.13
CA CYS A 702 53.03 -6.15 29.49
C CYS A 702 54.24 -5.33 29.90
N VAL A 703 54.55 -4.23 29.18
CA VAL A 703 55.61 -3.30 29.51
C VAL A 703 55.33 -2.60 30.87
N ALA A 704 54.07 -2.14 31.09
CA ALA A 704 53.69 -1.52 32.35
C ALA A 704 53.82 -2.49 33.55
N VAL A 705 53.35 -3.76 33.36
CA VAL A 705 53.51 -4.82 34.35
C VAL A 705 54.99 -5.13 34.59
N TYR A 706 55.81 -5.18 33.51
CA TYR A 706 57.26 -5.40 33.62
C TYR A 706 57.95 -4.25 34.36
N LEU A 707 57.62 -2.98 34.00
CA LEU A 707 58.13 -1.81 34.70
C LEU A 707 57.65 -1.76 36.12
N GLY A 708 56.35 -2.07 36.37
CA GLY A 708 55.79 -2.22 37.74
C GLY A 708 56.54 -3.29 38.53
N HIS A 709 56.85 -4.44 37.87
CA HIS A 709 57.67 -5.48 38.50
C HIS A 709 59.06 -4.99 38.80
N LEU A 710 59.74 -4.31 37.87
CA LEU A 710 61.08 -3.73 38.13
C LEU A 710 61.06 -2.67 39.24
N LEU A 711 60.05 -1.79 39.23
CA LEU A 711 59.85 -0.80 40.30
C LEU A 711 59.52 -1.48 41.65
N GLY A 712 58.68 -2.54 41.60
CA GLY A 712 58.38 -3.37 42.76
C GLY A 712 59.61 -4.06 43.33
N VAL A 713 60.42 -4.67 42.45
CA VAL A 713 61.70 -5.30 42.88
C VAL A 713 62.65 -4.25 43.45
N ARG A 714 62.73 -3.05 42.82
CA ARG A 714 63.55 -1.96 43.30
C ARG A 714 63.06 -1.43 44.63
N HIS A 715 61.72 -1.27 44.76
CA HIS A 715 61.09 -0.85 46.03
C HIS A 715 61.16 -1.95 47.08
N HIS A 716 60.99 -3.24 46.69
CA HIS A 716 61.19 -4.36 47.63
C HIS A 716 62.61 -4.44 48.19
N ARG A 717 63.62 -4.22 47.26
CA ARG A 717 65.00 -4.15 47.70
C ARG A 717 65.27 -2.99 48.65
N GLN A 718 64.70 -1.82 48.44
CA GLN A 718 64.78 -0.68 49.33
C GLN A 718 63.95 -0.90 50.59
N ARG A 719 62.76 -1.52 50.52
CA ARG A 719 61.89 -1.81 51.67
C ARG A 719 62.38 -2.96 52.51
N GLN A 720 63.07 -3.95 51.96
CA GLN A 720 63.72 -5.01 52.69
C GLN A 720 64.86 -4.47 53.50
N ALA A 721 65.59 -3.44 53.03
CA ALA A 721 66.63 -2.75 53.82
C ALA A 721 66.02 -1.94 55.00
N PHE A 722 64.84 -1.38 54.83
CA PHE A 722 64.14 -0.60 55.84
C PHE A 722 63.29 -1.44 56.76
N LEU A 723 62.61 -2.49 56.22
CA LEU A 723 61.75 -3.39 57.01
C LEU A 723 62.50 -4.35 57.91
N LYS A 724 63.77 -4.63 57.58
CA LYS A 724 64.63 -5.38 58.57
C LYS A 724 64.86 -4.64 59.85
N LYS A 725 64.58 -3.32 59.88
CA LYS A 725 64.66 -2.50 61.14
C LYS A 725 63.29 -2.25 61.82
N LEU A 726 62.17 -2.52 61.21
CA LEU A 726 60.85 -2.15 61.75
C LEU A 726 59.87 -3.33 61.97
N VAL A 727 60.22 -4.54 61.47
CA VAL A 727 59.27 -5.68 61.48
C VAL A 727 59.22 -6.44 62.79
N ASN A 728 60.08 -6.14 63.77
CA ASN A 728 60.03 -6.84 65.08
C ASN A 728 59.08 -6.29 66.15
N ALA A 729 58.25 -5.33 65.83
CA ALA A 729 57.43 -4.68 66.87
C ALA A 729 55.92 -4.59 66.73
N ARG A 730 55.26 -4.80 65.56
CA ARG A 730 53.79 -4.71 65.55
C ARG A 730 53.14 -5.24 64.22
N THR A 731 53.00 -6.53 64.09
CA THR A 731 52.16 -7.12 63.10
C THR A 731 51.50 -8.41 63.47
N ALA A 732 50.79 -8.42 64.57
CA ALA A 732 49.97 -9.57 64.94
C ALA A 732 48.49 -9.28 65.21
N GLU A 733 48.04 -8.02 65.22
CA GLU A 733 46.67 -7.77 65.71
C GLU A 733 45.67 -7.09 64.69
N LEU A 734 46.08 -6.60 63.58
CA LEU A 734 45.15 -5.75 62.74
C LEU A 734 44.70 -6.27 61.36
N LEU A 735 45.16 -7.49 61.01
CA LEU A 735 44.81 -8.02 59.66
C LEU A 735 43.65 -9.02 59.68
N ALA A 736 43.14 -9.40 60.77
CA ALA A 736 42.03 -10.37 60.85
C ALA A 736 40.61 -9.75 60.84
N ALA A 737 40.46 -8.47 61.15
CA ALA A 737 39.13 -7.86 61.30
C ALA A 737 38.51 -7.20 60.09
N ASN A 738 39.30 -6.80 59.10
CA ASN A 738 38.79 -5.96 57.99
C ASN A 738 38.39 -6.71 56.71
N LYS A 739 38.77 -7.99 56.59
CA LYS A 739 38.41 -8.82 55.49
C LYS A 739 37.00 -9.42 55.61
N GLN A 740 36.56 -9.62 56.81
CA GLN A 740 35.30 -10.29 57.10
C GLN A 740 34.05 -9.38 56.98
N LEU A 741 34.26 -8.06 57.09
CA LEU A 741 33.13 -7.09 57.00
C LEU A 741 32.66 -6.72 55.58
N ASN A 742 33.55 -6.77 54.57
CA ASN A 742 33.18 -6.38 53.24
C ASN A 742 32.54 -7.51 52.38
N GLU A 743 32.85 -8.76 52.75
CA GLU A 743 32.25 -9.92 52.05
C GLU A 743 30.81 -10.20 52.54
N GLN A 744 30.47 -9.77 53.73
CA GLN A 744 29.11 -9.94 54.26
C GLN A 744 28.11 -8.87 53.80
N ALA A 745 28.57 -7.69 53.43
CA ALA A 745 27.67 -6.59 52.99
C ALA A 745 27.15 -6.76 51.57
N THR A 746 27.95 -7.37 50.67
CA THR A 746 27.52 -7.63 49.26
C THR A 746 26.59 -8.82 49.16
N ALA A 747 26.86 -9.87 49.92
CA ALA A 747 25.99 -11.07 49.93
C ALA A 747 24.58 -10.80 50.53
N LEU A 748 24.47 -9.87 51.47
CA LEU A 748 23.19 -9.48 52.07
C LEU A 748 22.30 -8.64 51.15
N LYS A 749 22.88 -7.91 50.19
CA LYS A 749 22.12 -7.06 49.29
C LYS A 749 21.46 -7.85 48.13
N GLU A 750 22.17 -8.87 47.61
CA GLU A 750 21.63 -9.76 46.60
C GLU A 750 20.59 -10.74 47.15
N ALA A 751 20.80 -11.25 48.35
CA ALA A 751 19.85 -12.14 49.04
C ALA A 751 18.53 -11.45 49.43
N SER A 752 18.46 -10.13 49.42
CA SER A 752 17.25 -9.36 49.76
C SER A 752 16.24 -9.20 48.64
N LEU A 753 16.64 -9.43 47.35
CA LEU A 753 15.82 -9.14 46.17
C LEU A 753 15.38 -10.39 45.41
N THR A 754 15.85 -11.57 45.79
CA THR A 754 15.50 -12.84 45.19
C THR A 754 14.78 -13.76 46.16
N ASP A 755 13.99 -14.65 45.63
CA ASP A 755 13.38 -15.76 46.40
C ASP A 755 14.40 -16.89 46.56
N PRO A 756 14.70 -17.30 47.82
CA PRO A 756 15.78 -18.26 48.06
C PRO A 756 15.48 -19.68 47.54
N LEU A 757 14.21 -20.02 47.31
CA LEU A 757 13.83 -21.35 46.86
C LEU A 757 13.91 -21.46 45.33
N THR A 758 13.30 -20.50 44.63
CA THR A 758 13.18 -20.54 43.18
C THR A 758 14.25 -19.73 42.44
N GLY A 759 14.96 -18.85 43.10
CA GLY A 759 15.94 -17.96 42.49
C GLY A 759 15.33 -16.89 41.56
N LEU A 760 14.00 -16.81 41.50
CA LEU A 760 13.30 -15.71 40.82
C LEU A 760 13.37 -14.43 41.65
N HIS A 761 13.02 -13.32 41.02
CA HIS A 761 12.83 -12.09 41.78
C HIS A 761 11.71 -12.23 42.82
N ASN A 762 11.85 -11.53 43.94
CA ASN A 762 10.78 -11.44 44.90
C ASN A 762 9.95 -10.16 44.72
N ARG A 763 8.87 -10.01 45.46
CA ARG A 763 7.95 -8.86 45.36
C ARG A 763 8.65 -7.50 45.58
N ARG A 764 9.79 -7.46 46.35
CA ARG A 764 10.54 -6.22 46.54
C ARG A 764 11.26 -5.76 45.28
N TYR A 765 11.73 -6.70 44.48
CA TYR A 765 12.34 -6.40 43.19
C TYR A 765 11.36 -5.66 42.28
N LEU A 766 10.11 -6.17 42.16
CA LEU A 766 9.08 -5.50 41.35
C LEU A 766 8.86 -4.06 41.82
N ALA A 767 8.67 -3.85 43.12
CA ALA A 767 8.38 -2.53 43.67
C ALA A 767 9.50 -1.51 43.40
N GLN A 768 10.75 -1.96 43.21
CA GLN A 768 11.88 -1.08 42.89
C GLN A 768 12.00 -0.74 41.40
N HIS A 769 11.50 -1.59 40.51
CA HIS A 769 11.76 -1.45 39.07
C HIS A 769 10.54 -1.06 38.26
N ILE A 770 9.34 -1.49 38.65
CA ILE A 770 8.13 -1.36 37.85
C ILE A 770 7.69 0.10 37.60
N GLU A 771 7.95 1.00 38.55
CA GLU A 771 7.51 2.40 38.43
C GLU A 771 8.13 3.11 37.22
N ARG A 772 9.38 2.73 36.90
CA ARG A 772 10.04 3.28 35.71
C ARG A 772 9.32 2.85 34.41
N ASP A 773 8.91 1.59 34.33
CA ASP A 773 8.28 1.04 33.14
C ASP A 773 6.86 1.56 33.00
N ILE A 774 6.14 1.69 34.08
CA ILE A 774 4.81 2.35 34.13
C ILE A 774 4.89 3.80 33.64
N ALA A 775 5.91 4.54 34.08
CA ALA A 775 6.10 5.94 33.64
C ALA A 775 6.35 6.03 32.11
N LEU A 776 7.02 5.05 31.53
CA LEU A 776 7.23 5.00 30.06
C LEU A 776 5.91 4.78 29.32
N VAL A 777 5.09 3.85 29.78
CA VAL A 777 3.76 3.57 29.20
C VAL A 777 2.84 4.79 29.34
N GLN A 778 2.77 5.39 30.54
CA GLN A 778 1.93 6.57 30.75
C GLN A 778 2.33 7.73 29.84
N ARG A 779 3.63 7.99 29.70
CA ARG A 779 4.15 9.03 28.78
C ARG A 779 3.77 8.74 27.33
N TYR A 780 3.80 7.48 26.91
CA TYR A 780 3.37 7.10 25.55
C TYR A 780 1.89 7.44 25.33
N TYR A 781 1.01 7.04 26.26
CA TYR A 781 -0.44 7.30 26.14
C TYR A 781 -0.77 8.79 26.26
N GLU A 782 -0.04 9.53 27.10
CA GLU A 782 -0.15 10.99 27.17
C GLU A 782 0.21 11.68 25.86
N ASN A 783 1.30 11.27 25.23
CA ASN A 783 1.69 11.78 23.91
C ASN A 783 0.64 11.46 22.83
N CYS A 784 0.09 10.26 22.84
CA CYS A 784 -1.01 9.89 21.92
C CYS A 784 -2.24 10.77 22.14
N ALA A 785 -2.62 11.06 23.35
CA ALA A 785 -3.74 11.92 23.70
C ALA A 785 -3.50 13.37 23.25
N GLN A 786 -2.28 13.90 23.42
CA GLN A 786 -1.91 15.27 22.99
C GLN A 786 -1.86 15.42 21.46
N THR A 787 -1.49 14.37 20.74
CA THR A 787 -1.37 14.38 19.26
C THR A 787 -2.63 13.91 18.54
N TYR A 788 -3.71 13.62 19.26
CA TYR A 788 -4.95 13.02 18.72
C TYR A 788 -4.68 11.73 17.90
N SER A 789 -3.62 11.02 18.22
CA SER A 789 -3.27 9.77 17.57
C SER A 789 -3.89 8.57 18.27
N ILE A 790 -4.27 7.55 17.52
CA ILE A 790 -4.79 6.30 18.10
C ILE A 790 -3.62 5.54 18.72
N PRO A 791 -3.64 5.23 20.04
CA PRO A 791 -2.58 4.45 20.67
C PRO A 791 -2.45 3.06 20.03
N LYS A 792 -1.20 2.66 19.76
CA LYS A 792 -0.91 1.27 19.36
C LYS A 792 -0.65 0.43 20.61
N ASN A 793 -1.32 -0.71 20.72
CA ASN A 793 -1.23 -1.62 21.89
C ASN A 793 0.16 -2.25 22.09
N GLN A 794 1.15 -1.93 21.27
CA GLN A 794 2.52 -2.47 21.31
C GLN A 794 3.36 -1.96 22.50
N HIS A 795 2.87 -0.97 23.24
CA HIS A 795 3.57 -0.41 24.40
C HIS A 795 2.93 -0.80 25.73
N ASP A 796 1.97 -1.69 25.73
CA ASP A 796 1.28 -2.13 26.92
C ASP A 796 2.19 -3.00 27.81
N ILE A 797 1.83 -3.04 29.07
CA ILE A 797 2.38 -4.00 30.03
C ILE A 797 1.29 -5.00 30.38
N LEU A 798 1.62 -6.27 30.31
CA LEU A 798 0.70 -7.33 30.67
C LEU A 798 1.12 -7.96 32.00
N PHE A 799 0.18 -8.03 32.94
CA PHE A 799 0.38 -8.69 34.23
C PHE A 799 -0.33 -10.05 34.22
N PHE A 800 0.44 -11.13 34.34
CA PHE A 800 -0.08 -12.50 34.42
C PHE A 800 0.12 -13.01 35.82
N LEU A 801 -0.96 -13.24 36.55
CA LEU A 801 -0.91 -13.87 37.86
C LEU A 801 -1.25 -15.35 37.73
N ILE A 802 -0.31 -16.19 38.02
CA ILE A 802 -0.34 -17.64 37.84
C ILE A 802 -0.38 -18.31 39.18
N ASP A 803 -1.30 -19.23 39.38
CA ASP A 803 -1.46 -20.02 40.60
C ASP A 803 -1.53 -21.51 40.30
N LEU A 804 -0.78 -22.30 41.03
CA LEU A 804 -0.74 -23.75 40.82
C LEU A 804 -1.96 -24.44 41.44
N ASP A 805 -2.75 -25.07 40.63
CA ASP A 805 -3.99 -25.71 41.03
C ASP A 805 -3.73 -26.82 42.02
N HIS A 806 -4.47 -26.79 43.15
CA HIS A 806 -4.40 -27.80 44.17
C HIS A 806 -3.00 -28.01 44.80
N PHE A 807 -2.12 -27.03 44.76
CA PHE A 807 -0.77 -27.12 45.25
C PHE A 807 -0.72 -27.48 46.74
N LYS A 808 -1.67 -26.98 47.53
CA LYS A 808 -1.81 -27.36 48.94
C LYS A 808 -1.98 -28.86 49.11
N ASN A 809 -2.77 -29.51 48.23
CA ASN A 809 -2.96 -30.98 48.30
C ASN A 809 -1.66 -31.72 48.00
N ILE A 810 -0.78 -31.15 47.16
CA ILE A 810 0.54 -31.73 46.91
C ILE A 810 1.40 -31.65 48.17
N ASN A 811 1.42 -30.51 48.85
CA ASN A 811 2.13 -30.31 50.10
C ASN A 811 1.59 -31.26 51.21
N ASP A 812 0.26 -31.32 51.34
CA ASP A 812 -0.40 -32.12 52.36
C ASP A 812 -0.21 -33.64 52.12
N THR A 813 -0.13 -34.09 50.86
CA THR A 813 -0.02 -35.53 50.49
C THR A 813 1.43 -36.00 50.39
N TYR A 814 2.35 -35.16 49.84
CA TYR A 814 3.71 -35.55 49.49
C TYR A 814 4.79 -34.79 50.27
N GLY A 815 4.38 -33.87 51.15
CA GLY A 815 5.27 -33.08 51.97
C GLY A 815 5.78 -31.79 51.25
N HIS A 816 6.24 -30.80 52.03
CA HIS A 816 6.72 -29.51 51.52
C HIS A 816 7.90 -29.62 50.54
N GLN A 817 8.79 -30.60 50.72
CA GLN A 817 9.88 -30.82 49.77
C GLN A 817 9.41 -31.20 48.35
N ALA A 818 8.28 -31.91 48.22
CA ALA A 818 7.67 -32.21 46.97
C ALA A 818 7.07 -30.95 46.34
N GLY A 819 6.40 -30.12 47.14
CA GLY A 819 5.94 -28.82 46.72
C GLY A 819 7.06 -27.88 46.27
N ASP A 820 8.18 -27.86 47.01
CA ASP A 820 9.36 -27.04 46.64
C ASP A 820 9.90 -27.46 45.24
N LYS A 821 9.96 -28.75 44.93
CA LYS A 821 10.35 -29.23 43.58
C LYS A 821 9.37 -28.77 42.52
N VAL A 822 8.08 -28.79 42.80
CA VAL A 822 7.04 -28.29 41.86
C VAL A 822 7.26 -26.79 41.61
N LEU A 823 7.55 -26.00 42.64
CA LEU A 823 7.81 -24.55 42.48
C LEU A 823 9.05 -24.29 41.63
N VAL A 824 10.15 -25.02 41.88
CA VAL A 824 11.40 -24.90 41.12
C VAL A 824 11.20 -25.33 39.65
N GLU A 825 10.51 -26.43 39.44
CA GLU A 825 10.23 -26.91 38.07
C GLU A 825 9.27 -25.97 37.35
N THR A 826 8.28 -25.40 38.01
CA THR A 826 7.39 -24.38 37.43
C THR A 826 8.18 -23.16 37.01
N GLN A 827 9.09 -22.69 37.82
CA GLN A 827 10.00 -21.57 37.48
C GLN A 827 10.80 -21.92 36.20
N ASN A 828 11.35 -23.12 36.08
CA ASN A 828 12.07 -23.54 34.89
C ASN A 828 11.17 -23.54 33.65
N ARG A 829 9.94 -24.01 33.76
CA ARG A 829 8.97 -24.01 32.67
C ARG A 829 8.60 -22.56 32.23
N LEU A 830 8.43 -21.67 33.19
CA LEU A 830 8.12 -20.24 32.89
C LEU A 830 9.30 -19.54 32.25
N LYS A 831 10.54 -19.79 32.63
CA LYS A 831 11.73 -19.21 31.99
C LYS A 831 11.89 -19.58 30.52
N HIS A 832 11.34 -20.70 30.07
CA HIS A 832 11.35 -21.08 28.66
C HIS A 832 10.29 -20.37 27.82
N ILE A 833 9.34 -19.68 28.44
CA ILE A 833 8.23 -19.00 27.75
C ILE A 833 8.52 -17.51 27.60
N PHE A 834 9.03 -16.89 28.67
CA PHE A 834 9.22 -15.46 28.80
C PHE A 834 10.67 -15.06 28.55
N ARG A 835 10.88 -13.83 28.09
CA ARG A 835 12.20 -13.27 27.77
C ARG A 835 12.93 -12.87 29.06
N GLU A 836 14.26 -12.75 29.00
CA GLU A 836 15.04 -12.21 30.12
C GLU A 836 14.64 -10.77 30.51
N THR A 837 14.05 -10.03 29.56
CA THR A 837 13.56 -8.67 29.82
C THR A 837 12.22 -8.63 30.55
N ASP A 838 11.50 -9.74 30.62
CA ASP A 838 10.24 -9.85 31.35
C ASP A 838 10.49 -10.15 32.84
N TYR A 839 9.68 -9.58 33.71
CA TYR A 839 9.88 -9.84 35.16
C TYR A 839 9.17 -11.12 35.54
N LEU A 840 9.95 -12.09 35.96
CA LEU A 840 9.45 -13.32 36.58
C LEU A 840 9.65 -13.23 38.10
N ILE A 841 8.55 -13.24 38.81
CA ILE A 841 8.52 -12.97 40.26
C ILE A 841 7.76 -14.10 40.93
N ARG A 842 8.35 -14.59 42.03
CA ARG A 842 7.54 -15.38 42.94
C ARG A 842 6.75 -14.43 43.82
N TRP A 843 5.42 -14.38 43.55
CA TRP A 843 4.54 -13.42 44.20
C TRP A 843 4.19 -13.78 45.63
N GLY A 844 3.99 -15.07 45.91
CA GLY A 844 3.76 -15.62 47.23
C GLY A 844 3.48 -17.11 47.16
N GLY A 845 3.78 -17.91 48.15
CA GLY A 845 3.45 -19.35 48.23
C GLY A 845 3.60 -20.12 46.92
N GLU A 846 2.46 -20.47 46.31
CA GLU A 846 2.32 -21.11 45.01
C GLU A 846 2.03 -20.17 43.83
N GLU A 847 2.08 -18.84 44.06
CA GLU A 847 1.74 -17.83 43.06
C GLU A 847 3.00 -17.23 42.42
N PHE A 848 2.94 -17.11 41.12
CA PHE A 848 3.93 -16.45 40.27
C PHE A 848 3.31 -15.25 39.55
N LEU A 849 4.02 -14.16 39.55
CA LEU A 849 3.63 -12.97 38.74
C LEU A 849 4.62 -12.79 37.61
N VAL A 850 4.12 -12.71 36.40
CA VAL A 850 4.93 -12.37 35.24
C VAL A 850 4.47 -11.01 34.70
N VAL A 851 5.45 -10.15 34.43
CA VAL A 851 5.20 -8.82 33.84
C VAL A 851 5.90 -8.75 32.51
N VAL A 852 5.12 -8.64 31.46
CA VAL A 852 5.59 -8.63 30.09
C VAL A 852 5.46 -7.21 29.52
N HIS A 853 6.55 -6.73 28.95
CA HIS A 853 6.64 -5.37 28.42
C HIS A 853 6.50 -5.32 26.91
N ASN A 854 6.03 -4.18 26.40
CA ASN A 854 5.99 -3.88 24.96
C ASN A 854 5.33 -4.99 24.13
N THR A 855 4.20 -5.50 24.62
CA THR A 855 3.48 -6.59 23.97
C THR A 855 2.03 -6.17 23.75
N PRO A 856 1.49 -6.36 22.54
CA PRO A 856 0.08 -6.09 22.26
C PRO A 856 -0.82 -6.89 23.21
N ARG A 857 -1.83 -6.24 23.77
CA ARG A 857 -2.80 -6.91 24.66
C ARG A 857 -3.60 -8.03 23.98
N GLU A 858 -3.68 -8.00 22.66
CA GLU A 858 -4.30 -9.03 21.83
C GLU A 858 -3.54 -10.36 21.91
N ASP A 859 -2.22 -10.30 22.11
CA ASP A 859 -1.35 -11.48 22.22
C ASP A 859 -1.42 -12.15 23.58
N ALA A 860 -1.97 -11.49 24.58
CA ALA A 860 -2.04 -12.01 25.96
C ALA A 860 -2.74 -13.37 26.03
N SER A 861 -3.83 -13.55 25.29
CA SER A 861 -4.59 -14.81 25.24
C SER A 861 -3.78 -15.99 24.73
N VAL A 862 -2.94 -15.75 23.72
CA VAL A 862 -2.03 -16.77 23.14
C VAL A 862 -0.91 -17.09 24.13
N MET A 863 -0.34 -16.07 24.76
CA MET A 863 0.74 -16.23 25.75
C MET A 863 0.25 -17.01 26.96
N VAL A 864 -0.89 -16.62 27.51
CA VAL A 864 -1.43 -17.29 28.71
C VAL A 864 -1.85 -18.73 28.43
N GLN A 865 -2.43 -19.01 27.24
CA GLN A 865 -2.74 -20.37 26.83
C GLN A 865 -1.46 -21.22 26.78
N ARG A 866 -0.38 -20.68 26.22
CA ARG A 866 0.90 -21.36 26.15
C ARG A 866 1.47 -21.67 27.54
N VAL A 867 1.25 -20.79 28.51
CA VAL A 867 1.66 -21.04 29.91
C VAL A 867 0.88 -22.21 30.49
N VAL A 868 -0.45 -22.22 30.36
CA VAL A 868 -1.32 -23.30 30.84
C VAL A 868 -0.89 -24.63 30.22
N ASP A 869 -0.65 -24.64 28.89
CA ASP A 869 -0.25 -25.85 28.16
C ASP A 869 1.11 -26.37 28.64
N ILE A 870 2.10 -25.50 28.78
CA ILE A 870 3.47 -25.88 29.16
C ILE A 870 3.52 -26.35 30.62
N VAL A 871 2.82 -25.66 31.52
CA VAL A 871 2.78 -26.08 32.93
C VAL A 871 2.11 -27.47 33.04
N GLY A 872 1.00 -27.70 32.33
CA GLY A 872 0.25 -28.95 32.33
C GLY A 872 0.83 -30.08 31.49
N SER A 873 1.76 -29.78 30.53
CA SER A 873 2.18 -30.73 29.46
C SER A 873 2.90 -31.98 29.95
N ARG A 874 3.69 -31.86 31.01
CA ARG A 874 4.50 -32.95 31.55
C ARG A 874 4.26 -33.10 33.05
N ALA A 875 4.26 -34.37 33.52
CA ALA A 875 4.19 -34.61 34.92
C ALA A 875 5.40 -34.01 35.66
N PHE A 876 5.16 -33.55 36.86
CA PHE A 876 6.20 -33.08 37.74
C PHE A 876 6.79 -34.25 38.50
N GLN A 877 8.12 -34.28 38.64
CA GLN A 877 8.82 -35.31 39.41
C GLN A 877 8.84 -34.87 40.88
N LEU A 878 8.06 -35.53 41.72
CA LEU A 878 7.95 -35.21 43.12
C LEU A 878 9.03 -35.92 43.98
N SER A 879 9.25 -37.21 43.68
CA SER A 879 10.28 -38.10 44.28
C SER A 879 10.72 -39.17 43.28
N GLU A 880 11.73 -39.96 43.60
CA GLU A 880 12.11 -41.10 42.75
C GLU A 880 10.92 -42.06 42.59
N GLY A 881 10.46 -42.19 41.32
CA GLY A 881 9.32 -43.01 40.98
C GLY A 881 7.93 -42.37 41.13
N THR A 882 7.81 -41.18 41.70
CA THR A 882 6.50 -40.51 41.84
C THR A 882 6.38 -39.29 40.95
N GLN A 883 5.50 -39.37 39.96
CA GLN A 883 5.18 -38.27 39.06
C GLN A 883 3.71 -37.83 39.19
N ARG A 884 3.42 -36.56 39.11
CA ARG A 884 2.08 -35.97 39.15
C ARG A 884 1.92 -34.85 38.15
N HIS A 885 0.77 -34.82 37.46
CA HIS A 885 0.39 -33.66 36.69
C HIS A 885 -0.10 -32.55 37.64
N VAL A 886 0.47 -31.39 37.45
CA VAL A 886 0.06 -30.17 38.14
C VAL A 886 -0.36 -29.18 37.07
N THR A 887 -1.48 -28.57 37.26
CA THR A 887 -2.01 -27.55 36.32
C THR A 887 -1.91 -26.18 37.02
N CYS A 888 -2.18 -25.15 36.25
CA CYS A 888 -2.26 -23.79 36.81
C CYS A 888 -3.51 -23.06 36.28
N SER A 889 -3.99 -22.19 37.12
CA SER A 889 -4.99 -21.22 36.72
C SER A 889 -4.34 -19.84 36.61
N ILE A 890 -4.75 -19.06 35.63
CA ILE A 890 -4.10 -17.78 35.36
C ILE A 890 -5.14 -16.69 35.21
N GLY A 891 -4.89 -15.58 35.87
CA GLY A 891 -5.58 -14.33 35.63
C GLY A 891 -4.64 -13.30 35.01
N TYR A 892 -5.07 -12.55 34.04
CA TYR A 892 -4.26 -11.47 33.52
C TYR A 892 -5.02 -10.18 33.33
N ALA A 893 -4.28 -9.07 33.37
CA ALA A 893 -4.80 -7.75 33.06
C ALA A 893 -3.76 -6.94 32.30
N ALA A 894 -4.24 -6.16 31.32
CA ALA A 894 -3.39 -5.24 30.56
C ALA A 894 -3.30 -3.88 31.27
N TYR A 895 -2.12 -3.27 31.23
CA TYR A 895 -1.92 -1.91 31.69
C TYR A 895 -1.49 -1.01 30.52
N PRO A 896 -2.19 0.14 30.32
CA PRO A 896 -3.38 0.59 31.04
C PRO A 896 -4.63 -0.17 30.60
N LEU A 897 -5.51 -0.53 31.53
CA LEU A 897 -6.74 -1.24 31.22
C LEU A 897 -7.74 -0.34 30.48
N SER A 898 -7.79 0.94 30.80
CA SER A 898 -8.50 1.96 30.03
C SER A 898 -7.50 2.81 29.25
N GLN A 899 -7.55 2.76 27.95
CA GLN A 899 -6.66 3.53 27.08
C GLN A 899 -6.99 5.04 27.09
N GLN A 900 -8.27 5.37 27.25
CA GLN A 900 -8.72 6.76 27.32
C GLN A 900 -8.39 7.41 28.67
N HIS A 901 -8.46 6.62 29.75
CA HIS A 901 -8.18 7.06 31.11
C HIS A 901 -7.03 6.23 31.67
N TYR A 902 -5.87 6.30 30.98
CA TYR A 902 -4.69 5.46 31.25
C TYR A 902 -4.06 5.67 32.62
N ASP A 903 -4.38 6.77 33.30
CA ASP A 903 -3.88 7.20 34.58
C ASP A 903 -4.79 6.86 35.78
N VAL A 904 -5.97 6.28 35.54
CA VAL A 904 -6.96 6.01 36.59
C VAL A 904 -6.54 4.84 37.49
N PHE A 905 -5.87 3.85 36.95
CA PHE A 905 -5.44 2.67 37.68
C PHE A 905 -3.92 2.69 37.81
N ASP A 906 -3.41 2.39 39.01
CA ASP A 906 -1.99 2.09 39.20
C ASP A 906 -1.68 0.63 38.90
N TRP A 907 -0.41 0.27 38.90
CA TRP A 907 0.03 -1.10 38.65
C TRP A 907 -0.43 -2.08 39.70
N GLN A 908 -0.55 -1.66 40.98
CA GLN A 908 -1.07 -2.50 42.06
C GLN A 908 -2.53 -2.85 41.85
N THR A 909 -3.36 -1.87 41.46
CA THR A 909 -4.76 -2.07 41.11
C THR A 909 -4.88 -3.00 39.92
N THR A 910 -3.99 -2.88 38.91
CA THR A 910 -3.99 -3.75 37.75
C THR A 910 -3.64 -5.20 38.10
N ILE A 911 -2.70 -5.42 39.02
CA ILE A 911 -2.45 -6.77 39.58
C ILE A 911 -3.70 -7.28 40.35
N GLY A 912 -4.41 -6.42 41.06
CA GLY A 912 -5.67 -6.77 41.71
C GLY A 912 -6.76 -7.19 40.71
N PHE A 913 -6.75 -6.60 39.52
CA PHE A 913 -7.64 -7.04 38.41
C PHE A 913 -7.21 -8.40 37.84
N ALA A 914 -5.91 -8.64 37.71
CA ALA A 914 -5.41 -9.97 37.32
C ALA A 914 -5.78 -11.02 38.35
N ASP A 915 -5.71 -10.69 39.67
CA ASP A 915 -6.15 -11.57 40.75
C ASP A 915 -7.65 -11.87 40.73
N THR A 916 -8.46 -10.85 40.46
CA THR A 916 -9.92 -11.01 40.26
C THR A 916 -10.22 -11.94 39.06
N ALA A 917 -9.46 -11.82 37.98
CA ALA A 917 -9.55 -12.69 36.81
C ALA A 917 -9.07 -14.12 37.15
N LEU A 918 -8.00 -14.27 37.92
CA LEU A 918 -7.52 -15.55 38.40
C LEU A 918 -8.56 -16.27 39.26
N TYR A 919 -9.24 -15.53 40.15
CA TYR A 919 -10.35 -16.07 40.92
C TYR A 919 -11.49 -16.57 40.03
N GLY A 920 -11.79 -15.81 38.94
CA GLY A 920 -12.74 -16.23 37.90
C GLY A 920 -12.29 -17.54 37.23
N ALA A 921 -11.03 -17.66 36.85
CA ALA A 921 -10.47 -18.87 36.23
C ALA A 921 -10.55 -20.08 37.20
N LYS A 922 -10.25 -19.87 38.46
CA LYS A 922 -10.35 -20.94 39.51
C LYS A 922 -11.78 -21.45 39.69
N ASN A 923 -12.77 -20.58 39.60
CA ASN A 923 -14.19 -20.93 39.72
C ASN A 923 -14.71 -21.63 38.45
N ASN A 924 -14.08 -21.41 37.28
CA ASN A 924 -14.42 -21.98 35.98
C ASN A 924 -13.64 -23.28 35.67
N ARG A 925 -13.57 -24.21 36.62
CA ARG A 925 -12.99 -25.58 36.52
C ARG A 925 -11.47 -25.66 36.65
N ARG A 926 -10.71 -24.59 36.96
CA ARG A 926 -9.24 -24.58 37.02
C ARG A 926 -8.57 -25.06 35.70
N ASN A 927 -7.26 -25.17 35.68
CA ASN A 927 -6.47 -25.47 34.49
C ASN A 927 -6.91 -24.65 33.27
N THR A 928 -7.08 -23.36 33.49
CA THR A 928 -7.63 -22.41 32.52
C THR A 928 -7.19 -20.99 32.87
N TRP A 929 -7.59 -20.07 32.07
CA TRP A 929 -7.27 -18.67 32.29
C TRP A 929 -8.48 -17.75 32.03
N MET A 930 -8.39 -16.57 32.60
CA MET A 930 -9.31 -15.48 32.34
C MET A 930 -8.50 -14.17 32.28
N GLY A 931 -8.90 -13.27 31.39
CA GLY A 931 -8.17 -12.03 31.19
C GLY A 931 -9.05 -10.81 31.02
N LEU A 932 -8.51 -9.69 31.42
CA LEU A 932 -9.11 -8.36 31.30
C LEU A 932 -8.23 -7.52 30.37
N THR A 933 -8.72 -7.21 29.18
CA THR A 933 -7.90 -6.58 28.15
C THR A 933 -8.17 -5.09 27.96
N SER A 934 -9.43 -4.66 28.04
CA SER A 934 -9.78 -3.26 27.81
C SER A 934 -11.10 -2.89 28.46
N ILE A 935 -11.29 -1.61 28.63
CA ILE A 935 -12.58 -1.00 29.02
C ILE A 935 -13.04 -0.13 27.84
N PRO A 936 -14.34 -0.19 27.46
CA PRO A 936 -14.87 0.64 26.39
C PRO A 936 -14.62 2.14 26.63
N SER A 937 -14.26 2.86 25.59
CA SER A 937 -13.95 4.29 25.64
C SER A 937 -15.13 5.16 26.12
N SER A 938 -16.38 4.64 26.03
CA SER A 938 -17.58 5.31 26.51
C SER A 938 -17.75 5.30 28.03
N THR A 939 -16.87 4.62 28.78
CA THR A 939 -16.99 4.47 30.23
C THR A 939 -16.50 5.74 30.94
N ASP A 940 -17.35 6.33 31.79
CA ASP A 940 -17.05 7.55 32.52
C ASP A 940 -15.92 7.35 33.55
N ARG A 941 -15.00 8.32 33.65
CA ARG A 941 -13.87 8.31 34.58
C ARG A 941 -14.29 8.08 36.04
N LYS A 942 -15.40 8.69 36.48
CA LYS A 942 -15.93 8.51 37.85
C LYS A 942 -16.38 7.08 38.14
N ALA A 943 -16.88 6.37 37.11
CA ALA A 943 -17.22 4.96 37.25
C ALA A 943 -15.94 4.11 37.45
N LEU A 944 -14.87 4.43 36.74
CA LEU A 944 -13.58 3.74 36.84
C LEU A 944 -12.91 3.97 38.21
N GLU A 945 -12.99 5.17 38.79
CA GLU A 945 -12.48 5.49 40.11
C GLU A 945 -13.22 4.71 41.23
N LYS A 946 -14.49 4.36 41.02
CA LYS A 946 -15.22 3.47 41.94
C LYS A 946 -14.74 2.03 41.80
N VAL A 947 -14.44 1.57 40.62
CA VAL A 947 -13.91 0.23 40.31
C VAL A 947 -12.52 0.06 40.95
N ALA A 948 -11.70 1.09 40.94
CA ALA A 948 -10.38 1.05 41.61
C ALA A 948 -10.48 0.74 43.12
N LYS A 949 -11.58 1.16 43.78
CA LYS A 949 -11.85 0.90 45.22
C LYS A 949 -12.49 -0.47 45.49
N ALA A 950 -13.06 -1.11 44.46
CA ALA A 950 -13.71 -2.42 44.53
C ALA A 950 -13.38 -3.26 43.29
N PRO A 951 -12.17 -3.86 43.24
CA PRO A 951 -11.67 -4.55 42.04
C PRO A 951 -12.59 -5.65 41.48
N SER A 952 -13.36 -6.32 42.33
CA SER A 952 -14.31 -7.35 41.88
C SER A 952 -15.43 -6.83 40.97
N SER A 953 -15.71 -5.53 40.95
CA SER A 953 -16.71 -4.91 40.10
C SER A 953 -16.21 -4.69 38.65
N ILE A 954 -14.94 -4.97 38.36
CA ILE A 954 -14.32 -4.76 37.05
C ILE A 954 -15.02 -5.55 35.93
N PHE A 955 -15.57 -6.72 36.22
CA PHE A 955 -16.29 -7.54 35.24
C PHE A 955 -17.52 -6.86 34.63
N THR A 956 -18.05 -5.84 35.27
CA THR A 956 -19.18 -5.06 34.73
C THR A 956 -18.74 -4.11 33.59
N TYR A 957 -17.47 -3.75 33.57
CA TYR A 957 -16.97 -2.69 32.68
C TYR A 957 -15.91 -3.16 31.69
N ALA A 958 -15.10 -4.16 32.05
CA ALA A 958 -13.99 -4.62 31.21
C ALA A 958 -14.40 -5.72 30.22
N GLN A 959 -13.71 -5.75 29.09
CA GLN A 959 -13.78 -6.89 28.16
C GLN A 959 -13.06 -8.08 28.77
N VAL A 960 -13.79 -9.17 28.94
CA VAL A 960 -13.28 -10.42 29.48
C VAL A 960 -12.90 -11.36 28.35
N GLN A 961 -11.68 -11.87 28.38
CA GLN A 961 -11.21 -12.94 27.52
C GLN A 961 -11.10 -14.26 28.29
N GLN A 962 -11.51 -15.33 27.66
CA GLN A 962 -11.39 -16.70 28.20
C GLN A 962 -11.28 -17.69 27.05
N PRO A 963 -10.77 -18.92 27.26
CA PRO A 963 -10.70 -19.94 26.22
C PRO A 963 -12.04 -20.23 25.56
N ALA A 964 -12.04 -20.51 24.25
CA ALA A 964 -13.25 -20.78 23.45
C ALA A 964 -14.09 -21.98 23.99
N THR A 965 -13.46 -22.88 24.75
CA THR A 965 -14.10 -24.03 25.40
C THR A 965 -15.02 -23.63 26.58
N LEU A 966 -14.95 -22.38 27.04
CA LEU A 966 -15.74 -21.86 28.15
C LEU A 966 -16.82 -20.84 27.71
N GLN A 967 -16.96 -20.58 26.42
CA GLN A 967 -17.97 -19.67 25.86
C GLN A 967 -19.34 -20.33 25.59
N LYS A 968 -19.66 -21.41 26.29
CA LYS A 968 -21.01 -22.05 26.21
C LYS A 968 -21.82 -21.80 27.48
#